data_2250b65172450fb6cc0420450e92e593
#
_entry.id   2250b65172450fb6cc0420450e92e593
#
_cell.length_a   1.000
_cell.length_b   1.000
_cell.length_c   1.000
_cell.angle_alpha   90.00
_cell.angle_beta   90.00
_cell.angle_gamma   90.00
#
_symmetry.space_group_name_H-M   'P 1'
#
loop_
_entity.id
_entity.type
_entity.pdbx_description
1 polymer ?
#
loop_
_entity_poly.entity_id
_entity_poly.type
_entity_poly.pdbx_seq_one_letter_code
_entity_poly.pdbx_strand_id
1 'polypeptide(L)'
;MQSLWTDLRFAARELRKRPGFTLTAVLSLALGIGATSAVFSVIYAVLIDPFPYPGADRIVELRLVDKSGSDRHYVGLSGSQADLLRQAKSVEDVTLMDWWNLTTTDGDLPEDVKANYISPNAPNHWGMRALMGRWLIPSDAPPGESPQPVVVLTYQFWQRYYRGDPHIIGRTIQLVHKPYQIVGVMPPRFRWGDVDIYVPLKVTQDPNIEVSPSVKIKPGVTKEQAAAELQPIIEEFAKQRRERYPESFKVKLPSIVDVYARPLGPTLYLLLGAVASLLLIGSANVSILLLARGTERRHELAVRAAIGAGRWRMIRQLLTESLGIATTGVVLGVLLAWRGLGLMVANLPENSIPAEAVIKMNVPVLLFSVALAFVTTVAFGLWPALQLSRPEVARLMQSSTRRVSGSVRARRSHGAMVAAQVALTLLMLTAAGAAGKGFLRLVKADLGYDPHSTMSVPIPVHENTHVEWKDRAQYFEQIRARIAAMPQVVAAGISTNATPPASGWRQPIEILGSTTVEKPEARLEFVDDGYFGVLHIPLAQGRLWDHTEIMRGTPLAVINQTMARQLWPNGDGIGHQIKMAALKDQPPYTRTAAGSDSWMQIIGIVADSRTDGLRKAVMSAVYVPFTVNMWMFTQILVRTHVAPLALLHDVRAQIVQVDPEQQVMQVRDLNEWITSLDEYGQQRLVAMLFGIFSVLALALAAVGLYSVVSYGVATRTNEFGIRMALGAKVGDVLQLVFSATAMNVGGGVLAGVLLSVAFDKLATRWVTESSRDPVLLLGVTVLLVVTAALACFVPARRAASVDPMEALRCD
;
A
#
# COMPACT_ATOMS: atom_id res chain seq x y z
N MET A 1 20.88 44.86 -7.38
CA MET A 1 19.99 44.14 -8.31
C MET A 1 20.60 43.96 -9.71
N GLN A 2 21.22 44.97 -10.31
CA GLN A 2 21.85 44.86 -11.65
C GLN A 2 22.90 43.73 -11.77
N SER A 3 23.66 43.43 -10.72
CA SER A 3 24.70 42.39 -10.76
C SER A 3 24.12 40.96 -10.75
N LEU A 4 22.97 40.71 -10.12
CA LEU A 4 22.28 39.40 -10.12
C LEU A 4 21.66 39.11 -11.48
N TRP A 5 21.07 40.09 -12.13
CA TRP A 5 20.49 39.95 -13.45
C TRP A 5 21.53 39.63 -14.53
N THR A 6 22.72 40.27 -14.43
CA THR A 6 23.86 39.96 -15.31
C THR A 6 24.40 38.57 -15.07
N ASP A 7 24.48 38.10 -13.81
CA ASP A 7 24.91 36.75 -13.45
C ASP A 7 23.93 35.70 -13.97
N LEU A 8 22.60 35.92 -13.90
CA LEU A 8 21.56 35.05 -14.46
C LEU A 8 21.62 34.96 -16.00
N ARG A 9 21.76 36.09 -16.70
CA ARG A 9 21.91 36.09 -18.17
C ARG A 9 23.17 35.35 -18.60
N PHE A 10 24.27 35.52 -17.85
CA PHE A 10 25.51 34.82 -18.11
C PHE A 10 25.33 33.33 -17.90
N ALA A 11 24.71 32.88 -16.78
CA ALA A 11 24.42 31.49 -16.51
C ALA A 11 23.57 30.86 -17.63
N ALA A 12 22.49 31.53 -18.07
CA ALA A 12 21.62 31.04 -19.13
C ALA A 12 22.37 30.87 -20.47
N ARG A 13 23.24 31.80 -20.85
CA ARG A 13 24.06 31.70 -22.07
C ARG A 13 25.05 30.53 -22.00
N GLU A 14 25.70 30.37 -20.84
CA GLU A 14 26.67 29.29 -20.63
C GLU A 14 26.03 27.90 -20.60
N LEU A 15 24.85 27.77 -20.06
CA LEU A 15 24.07 26.51 -20.06
C LEU A 15 23.63 26.15 -21.49
N ARG A 16 23.28 27.11 -22.34
CA ARG A 16 22.93 26.87 -23.74
C ARG A 16 24.10 26.44 -24.62
N LYS A 17 25.31 26.88 -24.32
CA LYS A 17 26.53 26.56 -25.11
C LYS A 17 26.92 25.07 -24.99
N ARG A 18 26.53 24.40 -23.89
CA ARG A 18 26.91 22.99 -23.64
C ARG A 18 25.69 22.14 -23.29
N PRO A 19 24.88 21.77 -24.30
CA PRO A 19 23.57 21.12 -24.05
C PRO A 19 23.71 19.76 -23.38
N GLY A 20 24.75 18.97 -23.67
CA GLY A 20 24.97 17.67 -23.04
C GLY A 20 25.20 17.75 -21.53
N PHE A 21 26.07 18.69 -21.08
CA PHE A 21 26.31 18.95 -19.67
C PHE A 21 25.00 19.41 -18.96
N THR A 22 24.32 20.38 -19.55
CA THR A 22 23.09 20.96 -18.97
C THR A 22 21.99 19.92 -18.86
N LEU A 23 21.78 19.14 -19.93
CA LEU A 23 20.76 18.10 -19.95
C LEU A 23 21.03 17.04 -18.87
N THR A 24 22.26 16.55 -18.78
CA THR A 24 22.65 15.56 -17.78
C THR A 24 22.47 16.07 -16.35
N ALA A 25 22.91 17.31 -16.08
CA ALA A 25 22.78 17.91 -14.76
C ALA A 25 21.29 18.16 -14.38
N VAL A 26 20.49 18.71 -15.31
CA VAL A 26 19.08 18.98 -15.12
C VAL A 26 18.30 17.69 -14.94
N LEU A 27 18.52 16.66 -15.78
CA LEU A 27 17.85 15.36 -15.64
C LEU A 27 18.21 14.67 -14.32
N SER A 28 19.49 14.71 -13.89
CA SER A 28 19.89 14.13 -12.61
C SER A 28 19.16 14.75 -11.42
N LEU A 29 19.02 16.08 -11.40
CA LEU A 29 18.27 16.77 -10.35
C LEU A 29 16.75 16.58 -10.51
N ALA A 30 16.22 16.63 -11.73
CA ALA A 30 14.80 16.48 -11.99
C ALA A 30 14.28 15.10 -11.53
N LEU A 31 15.03 14.04 -11.79
CA LEU A 31 14.67 12.68 -11.35
C LEU A 31 14.71 12.57 -9.82
N GLY A 32 15.78 13.08 -9.19
CA GLY A 32 15.90 13.03 -7.73
C GLY A 32 14.83 13.87 -7.03
N ILE A 33 14.65 15.13 -7.43
CA ILE A 33 13.65 16.04 -6.86
C ILE A 33 12.23 15.54 -7.18
N GLY A 34 11.99 15.11 -8.41
CA GLY A 34 10.68 14.61 -8.84
C GLY A 34 10.25 13.38 -8.05
N ALA A 35 11.12 12.37 -7.93
CA ALA A 35 10.85 11.17 -7.14
C ALA A 35 10.60 11.52 -5.66
N THR A 36 11.43 12.40 -5.07
CA THR A 36 11.27 12.81 -3.66
C THR A 36 9.98 13.60 -3.45
N SER A 37 9.60 14.48 -4.39
CA SER A 37 8.34 15.23 -4.33
C SER A 37 7.12 14.35 -4.49
N ALA A 38 7.18 13.33 -5.36
CA ALA A 38 6.10 12.36 -5.53
C ALA A 38 5.88 11.53 -4.24
N VAL A 39 6.94 10.97 -3.66
CA VAL A 39 6.85 10.22 -2.40
C VAL A 39 6.40 11.13 -1.25
N PHE A 40 6.87 12.38 -1.19
CA PHE A 40 6.42 13.33 -0.18
C PHE A 40 4.94 13.69 -0.36
N SER A 41 4.41 13.75 -1.59
CA SER A 41 2.97 13.94 -1.83
C SER A 41 2.13 12.82 -1.20
N VAL A 42 2.62 11.57 -1.28
CA VAL A 42 1.95 10.42 -0.65
C VAL A 42 2.06 10.51 0.88
N ILE A 43 3.26 10.82 1.40
CA ILE A 43 3.46 11.02 2.85
C ILE A 43 2.55 12.12 3.38
N TYR A 44 2.45 13.23 2.67
CA TYR A 44 1.57 14.33 3.05
C TYR A 44 0.11 13.89 3.11
N ALA A 45 -0.37 13.23 2.05
CA ALA A 45 -1.76 12.77 1.96
C ALA A 45 -2.11 11.68 2.98
N VAL A 46 -1.16 10.79 3.30
CA VAL A 46 -1.44 9.60 4.14
C VAL A 46 -1.09 9.82 5.62
N LEU A 47 0.01 10.54 5.92
CA LEU A 47 0.49 10.68 7.30
C LEU A 47 0.24 12.08 7.90
N ILE A 48 0.18 13.14 7.07
CA ILE A 48 0.05 14.52 7.56
C ILE A 48 -1.40 15.00 7.49
N ASP A 49 -2.09 14.75 6.36
CA ASP A 49 -3.47 15.16 6.12
C ASP A 49 -4.34 13.98 5.61
N PRO A 50 -4.41 12.84 6.35
CA PRO A 50 -5.15 11.66 5.91
C PRO A 50 -6.68 11.87 5.92
N PHE A 51 -7.20 12.57 6.91
CA PHE A 51 -8.63 12.72 7.15
C PHE A 51 -9.05 14.19 7.14
N PRO A 52 -10.21 14.52 6.56
CA PRO A 52 -10.74 15.89 6.59
C PRO A 52 -11.42 16.23 7.91
N TYR A 53 -11.48 15.29 8.87
CA TYR A 53 -12.27 15.42 10.10
C TYR A 53 -11.55 16.25 11.16
N PRO A 54 -12.16 17.34 11.66
CA PRO A 54 -11.58 18.10 12.76
C PRO A 54 -11.38 17.23 14.01
N GLY A 55 -10.10 17.09 14.42
CA GLY A 55 -9.76 16.25 15.55
C GLY A 55 -9.81 14.74 15.25
N ALA A 56 -9.42 14.32 14.08
CA ALA A 56 -9.33 12.90 13.68
C ALA A 56 -8.56 12.03 14.69
N ASP A 57 -7.52 12.58 15.34
CA ASP A 57 -6.79 11.89 16.42
C ASP A 57 -7.62 11.60 17.66
N ARG A 58 -8.78 12.27 17.83
CA ARG A 58 -9.71 12.12 18.95
C ARG A 58 -10.90 11.21 18.62
N ILE A 59 -11.08 10.86 17.34
CA ILE A 59 -12.05 9.86 16.88
C ILE A 59 -11.38 8.51 17.03
N VAL A 60 -11.90 7.66 17.93
CA VAL A 60 -11.28 6.41 18.35
C VAL A 60 -12.22 5.23 18.15
N GLU A 61 -11.63 4.09 17.89
CA GLU A 61 -12.32 2.80 17.86
C GLU A 61 -12.24 2.15 19.24
N LEU A 62 -13.35 1.59 19.69
CA LEU A 62 -13.39 0.81 20.93
C LEU A 62 -12.93 -0.62 20.64
N ARG A 63 -11.75 -0.98 21.12
CA ARG A 63 -11.17 -2.32 20.96
C ARG A 63 -10.84 -2.96 22.30
N LEU A 64 -10.94 -4.29 22.35
CA LEU A 64 -10.50 -5.09 23.49
C LEU A 64 -9.25 -5.85 23.14
N VAL A 65 -8.26 -5.79 24.02
CA VAL A 65 -7.01 -6.56 23.92
C VAL A 65 -7.09 -7.67 24.95
N ASP A 66 -7.06 -8.91 24.50
CA ASP A 66 -7.07 -10.10 25.35
C ASP A 66 -5.69 -10.43 25.95
N LYS A 67 -5.59 -11.51 26.74
CA LYS A 67 -4.33 -11.99 27.35
C LYS A 67 -3.26 -12.38 26.32
N SER A 68 -3.67 -12.76 25.10
CA SER A 68 -2.74 -13.11 24.01
C SER A 68 -2.15 -11.89 23.32
N GLY A 69 -2.64 -10.68 23.66
CA GLY A 69 -2.29 -9.44 22.97
C GLY A 69 -3.06 -9.21 21.67
N SER A 70 -4.06 -10.04 21.38
CA SER A 70 -4.95 -9.84 20.23
C SER A 70 -5.91 -8.68 20.48
N ASP A 71 -5.96 -7.72 19.58
CA ASP A 71 -6.85 -6.54 19.62
C ASP A 71 -8.01 -6.64 18.61
N ARG A 72 -8.41 -7.86 18.27
CA ARG A 72 -9.40 -8.14 17.22
C ARG A 72 -10.85 -8.07 17.68
N HIS A 73 -11.10 -7.87 18.97
CA HIS A 73 -12.43 -7.87 19.48
C HIS A 73 -13.07 -6.48 19.31
N TYR A 74 -13.87 -6.35 18.25
CA TYR A 74 -14.78 -5.24 18.07
C TYR A 74 -15.89 -5.34 19.11
N VAL A 75 -16.19 -4.22 19.77
CA VAL A 75 -17.31 -4.13 20.73
C VAL A 75 -18.45 -3.44 20.04
N GLY A 76 -19.53 -4.19 19.77
CA GLY A 76 -20.83 -3.59 19.45
C GLY A 76 -21.44 -2.96 20.70
N LEU A 77 -22.22 -1.91 20.53
CA LEU A 77 -22.98 -1.27 21.62
C LEU A 77 -24.46 -1.18 21.26
N SER A 78 -25.31 -1.42 22.23
CA SER A 78 -26.71 -1.04 22.15
C SER A 78 -26.88 0.47 22.39
N GLY A 79 -28.06 1.00 22.09
CA GLY A 79 -28.35 2.42 22.38
C GLY A 79 -28.14 2.79 23.84
N SER A 80 -28.62 1.95 24.79
CA SER A 80 -28.44 2.17 26.23
C SER A 80 -26.96 2.17 26.65
N GLN A 81 -26.16 1.30 26.12
CA GLN A 81 -24.70 1.24 26.37
C GLN A 81 -23.98 2.49 25.81
N ALA A 82 -24.36 2.92 24.60
CA ALA A 82 -23.83 4.15 24.03
C ALA A 82 -24.18 5.40 24.87
N ASP A 83 -25.40 5.46 25.42
CA ASP A 83 -25.82 6.55 26.29
C ASP A 83 -25.03 6.58 27.60
N LEU A 84 -24.67 5.40 28.16
CA LEU A 84 -23.79 5.30 29.32
C LEU A 84 -22.36 5.78 28.98
N LEU A 85 -21.81 5.42 27.81
CA LEU A 85 -20.52 5.92 27.39
C LEU A 85 -20.49 7.44 27.20
N ARG A 86 -21.56 8.04 26.67
CA ARG A 86 -21.68 9.50 26.51
C ARG A 86 -21.61 10.25 27.85
N GLN A 87 -22.00 9.61 28.97
CA GLN A 87 -21.94 10.21 30.31
C GLN A 87 -20.50 10.22 30.88
N ALA A 88 -19.55 9.46 30.30
CA ALA A 88 -18.17 9.46 30.74
C ALA A 88 -17.51 10.85 30.58
N LYS A 89 -16.68 11.26 31.56
CA LYS A 89 -16.04 12.58 31.56
C LYS A 89 -15.08 12.78 30.40
N SER A 90 -14.43 11.72 29.93
CA SER A 90 -13.49 11.73 28.83
C SER A 90 -14.13 11.74 27.43
N VAL A 91 -15.41 11.35 27.33
CA VAL A 91 -16.12 11.21 26.06
C VAL A 91 -16.80 12.51 25.66
N GLU A 92 -16.59 12.95 24.41
CA GLU A 92 -17.27 14.09 23.78
C GLU A 92 -18.56 13.63 23.12
N ASP A 93 -18.51 12.52 22.37
CA ASP A 93 -19.64 11.97 21.63
C ASP A 93 -19.44 10.47 21.31
N VAL A 94 -20.55 9.76 21.11
CA VAL A 94 -20.58 8.38 20.61
C VAL A 94 -21.57 8.30 19.45
N THR A 95 -21.09 7.94 18.29
CA THR A 95 -21.90 7.70 17.09
C THR A 95 -22.01 6.21 16.86
N LEU A 96 -23.21 5.74 16.58
CA LEU A 96 -23.53 4.35 16.28
C LEU A 96 -23.71 4.17 14.77
N MET A 97 -23.24 3.06 14.23
CA MET A 97 -23.23 2.80 12.80
C MET A 97 -23.50 1.33 12.51
N ASP A 98 -24.15 1.08 11.37
CA ASP A 98 -24.33 -0.26 10.83
C ASP A 98 -24.22 -0.21 9.30
N TRP A 99 -23.55 -1.18 8.69
CA TRP A 99 -23.28 -1.21 7.26
C TRP A 99 -24.14 -2.24 6.58
N TRP A 100 -24.85 -1.82 5.55
CA TRP A 100 -25.73 -2.66 4.76
C TRP A 100 -25.58 -2.37 3.29
N ASN A 101 -25.86 -3.36 2.48
CA ASN A 101 -26.06 -3.18 1.07
C ASN A 101 -27.55 -3.13 0.79
N LEU A 102 -27.97 -2.09 0.11
CA LEU A 102 -29.35 -1.87 -0.30
C LEU A 102 -29.46 -2.01 -1.82
N THR A 103 -30.65 -2.35 -2.30
CA THR A 103 -30.92 -2.38 -3.73
C THR A 103 -31.62 -1.11 -4.15
N THR A 104 -31.15 -0.46 -5.22
CA THR A 104 -31.97 0.51 -5.95
C THR A 104 -32.59 -0.12 -7.16
N THR A 105 -33.87 0.18 -7.38
CA THR A 105 -34.67 -0.31 -8.52
C THR A 105 -35.08 0.82 -9.46
N ASP A 106 -34.43 1.98 -9.38
CA ASP A 106 -34.72 3.14 -10.23
C ASP A 106 -34.23 2.98 -11.67
N GLY A 107 -33.37 1.99 -11.97
CA GLY A 107 -32.87 1.68 -13.30
C GLY A 107 -33.50 0.43 -13.93
N ASP A 108 -33.03 0.09 -15.12
CA ASP A 108 -33.49 -1.10 -15.86
C ASP A 108 -33.12 -2.43 -15.15
N LEU A 109 -32.09 -2.42 -14.33
CA LEU A 109 -31.64 -3.53 -13.51
C LEU A 109 -31.38 -3.08 -12.07
N PRO A 110 -31.68 -3.93 -11.07
CA PRO A 110 -31.35 -3.66 -9.69
C PRO A 110 -29.86 -3.41 -9.51
N GLU A 111 -29.48 -2.31 -8.85
CA GLU A 111 -28.09 -1.95 -8.57
C GLU A 111 -27.82 -1.97 -7.06
N ASP A 112 -26.64 -2.48 -6.69
CA ASP A 112 -26.16 -2.50 -5.31
C ASP A 112 -25.73 -1.12 -4.86
N VAL A 113 -26.25 -0.68 -3.70
CA VAL A 113 -25.95 0.62 -3.08
C VAL A 113 -25.43 0.37 -1.66
N LYS A 114 -24.17 0.65 -1.43
CA LYS A 114 -23.56 0.53 -0.11
C LYS A 114 -24.10 1.61 0.83
N ALA A 115 -24.76 1.22 1.88
CA ALA A 115 -25.35 2.13 2.87
C ALA A 115 -24.63 2.03 4.22
N ASN A 116 -24.48 3.17 4.89
CA ASN A 116 -24.16 3.22 6.30
C ASN A 116 -25.36 3.82 7.03
N TYR A 117 -26.00 3.02 7.86
CA TYR A 117 -26.99 3.47 8.81
C TYR A 117 -26.26 4.13 9.97
N ILE A 118 -26.51 5.39 10.19
CA ILE A 118 -25.73 6.19 11.15
C ILE A 118 -26.66 6.98 12.08
N SER A 119 -26.30 7.04 13.34
CA SER A 119 -27.05 7.82 14.31
C SER A 119 -27.01 9.33 13.98
N PRO A 120 -28.10 10.07 14.21
CA PRO A 120 -28.25 11.46 13.72
C PRO A 120 -27.31 12.48 14.35
N ASN A 121 -26.54 12.11 15.38
CA ASN A 121 -25.49 12.95 15.98
C ASN A 121 -24.19 13.00 15.17
N ALA A 122 -24.08 12.20 14.10
CA ALA A 122 -22.91 12.13 13.22
C ALA A 122 -22.33 13.48 12.75
N PRO A 123 -23.12 14.55 12.45
CA PRO A 123 -22.58 15.86 12.11
C PRO A 123 -21.66 16.46 13.18
N ASN A 124 -22.01 16.29 14.46
CA ASN A 124 -21.19 16.76 15.58
C ASN A 124 -19.94 15.91 15.77
N HIS A 125 -20.08 14.60 15.54
CA HIS A 125 -18.99 13.63 15.66
C HIS A 125 -17.88 13.90 14.65
N TRP A 126 -18.24 14.00 13.36
CA TRP A 126 -17.27 14.23 12.28
C TRP A 126 -16.92 15.69 12.07
N GLY A 127 -17.75 16.63 12.52
CA GLY A 127 -17.54 18.07 12.33
C GLY A 127 -17.57 18.52 10.87
N MET A 128 -18.23 17.74 10.00
CA MET A 128 -18.32 18.02 8.56
C MET A 128 -19.70 18.52 8.19
N ARG A 129 -19.78 19.50 7.28
CA ARG A 129 -21.04 20.01 6.72
C ARG A 129 -21.32 19.38 5.36
N ALA A 130 -22.59 19.21 5.03
CA ALA A 130 -23.01 18.81 3.70
C ALA A 130 -22.54 19.84 2.65
N LEU A 131 -22.19 19.38 1.45
CA LEU A 131 -21.86 20.22 0.30
C LEU A 131 -23.11 20.90 -0.24
N MET A 132 -24.22 20.14 -0.29
CA MET A 132 -25.55 20.64 -0.68
C MET A 132 -26.60 20.04 0.25
N GLY A 133 -27.68 20.79 0.47
CA GLY A 133 -28.74 20.36 1.37
C GLY A 133 -28.31 20.33 2.82
N ARG A 134 -28.66 19.25 3.53
CA ARG A 134 -28.37 19.07 4.94
C ARG A 134 -27.85 17.65 5.24
N TRP A 135 -27.21 17.52 6.38
CA TRP A 135 -26.90 16.23 6.98
C TRP A 135 -28.13 15.65 7.71
N LEU A 136 -28.04 14.41 8.17
CA LEU A 136 -29.07 13.82 9.05
C LEU A 136 -29.18 14.61 10.35
N ILE A 137 -30.41 14.78 10.84
CA ILE A 137 -30.72 15.52 12.07
C ILE A 137 -31.52 14.62 13.03
N PRO A 138 -31.57 14.92 14.32
CA PRO A 138 -32.26 14.09 15.33
C PRO A 138 -33.72 13.75 15.00
N SER A 139 -34.44 14.65 14.32
CA SER A 139 -35.82 14.38 13.87
C SER A 139 -35.95 13.36 12.74
N ASP A 140 -34.84 13.00 12.06
CA ASP A 140 -34.85 11.95 11.04
C ASP A 140 -34.86 10.53 11.65
N ALA A 141 -34.48 10.39 12.95
CA ALA A 141 -34.56 9.14 13.71
C ALA A 141 -34.97 9.43 15.14
N PRO A 142 -36.26 9.74 15.38
CA PRO A 142 -36.77 10.00 16.74
C PRO A 142 -36.64 8.74 17.61
N PRO A 143 -36.26 8.86 18.88
CA PRO A 143 -36.14 7.69 19.77
C PRO A 143 -37.47 6.90 19.88
N GLY A 144 -37.37 5.60 19.67
CA GLY A 144 -38.54 4.68 19.76
C GLY A 144 -39.43 4.62 18.52
N GLU A 145 -39.23 5.49 17.55
CA GLU A 145 -39.98 5.51 16.29
C GLU A 145 -39.18 4.92 15.12
N SER A 146 -39.88 4.69 14.00
CA SER A 146 -39.19 4.32 12.75
C SER A 146 -38.51 5.54 12.13
N PRO A 147 -37.26 5.45 11.67
CA PRO A 147 -36.57 6.53 11.01
C PRO A 147 -37.33 7.04 9.78
N GLN A 148 -37.22 8.34 9.54
CA GLN A 148 -37.74 8.95 8.31
C GLN A 148 -37.02 8.39 7.09
N PRO A 149 -37.72 8.16 5.98
CA PRO A 149 -37.11 7.66 4.76
C PRO A 149 -36.35 8.78 4.02
N VAL A 150 -35.23 9.20 4.62
CA VAL A 150 -34.33 10.21 4.05
C VAL A 150 -32.94 9.63 3.86
N VAL A 151 -32.18 10.20 2.92
CA VAL A 151 -30.86 9.74 2.58
C VAL A 151 -29.91 10.89 2.27
N VAL A 152 -28.67 10.77 2.69
CA VAL A 152 -27.58 11.68 2.31
C VAL A 152 -26.61 10.91 1.41
N LEU A 153 -26.34 11.49 0.24
CA LEU A 153 -25.45 10.88 -0.76
C LEU A 153 -24.00 11.21 -0.47
N THR A 154 -23.09 10.29 -0.77
CA THR A 154 -21.67 10.64 -0.93
C THR A 154 -21.45 11.43 -2.21
N TYR A 155 -20.36 12.20 -2.27
CA TYR A 155 -20.01 12.94 -3.49
C TYR A 155 -19.79 12.01 -4.68
N GLN A 156 -19.15 10.86 -4.46
CA GLN A 156 -18.82 9.88 -5.50
C GLN A 156 -20.07 9.25 -6.08
N PHE A 157 -21.03 8.85 -5.22
CA PHE A 157 -22.29 8.27 -5.67
C PHE A 157 -23.13 9.29 -6.43
N TRP A 158 -23.22 10.53 -5.93
CA TRP A 158 -23.87 11.63 -6.65
C TRP A 158 -23.27 11.88 -8.03
N GLN A 159 -21.95 11.86 -8.18
CA GLN A 159 -21.29 12.01 -9.47
C GLN A 159 -21.53 10.81 -10.40
N ARG A 160 -21.38 9.57 -9.85
CA ARG A 160 -21.48 8.32 -10.61
C ARG A 160 -22.91 8.05 -11.07
N TYR A 161 -23.86 8.11 -10.15
CA TYR A 161 -25.24 7.69 -10.38
C TYR A 161 -26.10 8.82 -10.95
N TYR A 162 -25.98 10.03 -10.41
CA TYR A 162 -26.77 11.19 -10.82
C TYR A 162 -26.02 12.19 -11.70
N ARG A 163 -24.80 11.85 -12.17
CA ARG A 163 -23.97 12.69 -13.05
C ARG A 163 -23.73 14.10 -12.52
N GLY A 164 -23.77 14.29 -11.20
CA GLY A 164 -23.57 15.59 -10.58
C GLY A 164 -24.72 16.57 -10.74
N ASP A 165 -25.97 16.08 -10.87
CA ASP A 165 -27.16 16.93 -11.01
C ASP A 165 -27.30 17.93 -9.83
N PRO A 166 -27.24 19.25 -10.08
CA PRO A 166 -27.32 20.25 -9.01
C PRO A 166 -28.72 20.35 -8.36
N HIS A 167 -29.77 19.78 -9.00
CA HIS A 167 -31.14 19.78 -8.49
C HIS A 167 -31.54 18.47 -7.82
N ILE A 168 -30.54 17.74 -7.28
CA ILE A 168 -30.76 16.42 -6.68
C ILE A 168 -31.51 16.48 -5.34
N ILE A 169 -31.39 17.59 -4.59
CA ILE A 169 -32.03 17.73 -3.28
C ILE A 169 -33.55 17.74 -3.41
N GLY A 170 -34.22 16.89 -2.62
CA GLY A 170 -35.68 16.72 -2.63
C GLY A 170 -36.16 15.64 -3.59
N ARG A 171 -35.33 15.11 -4.49
CA ARG A 171 -35.68 13.93 -5.30
C ARG A 171 -35.72 12.68 -4.41
N THR A 172 -36.35 11.64 -4.93
CA THR A 172 -36.43 10.34 -4.28
C THR A 172 -35.55 9.32 -4.99
N ILE A 173 -35.00 8.39 -4.22
CA ILE A 173 -34.37 7.15 -4.68
C ILE A 173 -35.15 5.96 -4.11
N GLN A 174 -35.44 4.96 -4.94
CA GLN A 174 -36.09 3.73 -4.48
C GLN A 174 -35.03 2.81 -3.91
N LEU A 175 -35.12 2.51 -2.62
CA LEU A 175 -34.23 1.58 -1.94
C LEU A 175 -35.09 0.47 -1.30
N VAL A 176 -34.90 -0.76 -1.76
CA VAL A 176 -35.67 -1.92 -1.30
C VAL A 176 -37.18 -1.60 -1.31
N HIS A 177 -37.70 -1.14 -2.46
CA HIS A 177 -39.11 -0.77 -2.71
C HIS A 177 -39.68 0.35 -1.82
N LYS A 178 -38.82 1.08 -1.10
CA LYS A 178 -39.23 2.25 -0.31
C LYS A 178 -38.62 3.52 -0.92
N PRO A 179 -39.44 4.57 -1.12
CA PRO A 179 -38.90 5.85 -1.58
C PRO A 179 -38.16 6.55 -0.43
N TYR A 180 -36.92 6.89 -0.64
CA TYR A 180 -36.12 7.73 0.26
C TYR A 180 -35.89 9.09 -0.35
N GLN A 181 -36.16 10.15 0.40
CA GLN A 181 -35.89 11.53 -0.05
C GLN A 181 -34.40 11.88 0.12
N ILE A 182 -33.78 12.38 -0.93
CA ILE A 182 -32.40 12.87 -0.91
C ILE A 182 -32.39 14.25 -0.23
N VAL A 183 -31.79 14.33 0.95
CA VAL A 183 -31.76 15.56 1.77
C VAL A 183 -30.40 16.25 1.75
N GLY A 184 -29.36 15.59 1.30
CA GLY A 184 -28.01 16.17 1.25
C GLY A 184 -27.02 15.40 0.39
N VAL A 185 -25.93 16.08 0.09
CA VAL A 185 -24.73 15.49 -0.55
C VAL A 185 -23.52 15.89 0.25
N MET A 186 -22.67 14.92 0.57
CA MET A 186 -21.45 15.15 1.34
C MET A 186 -20.31 15.71 0.49
N PRO A 187 -19.32 16.39 1.10
CA PRO A 187 -18.16 16.90 0.36
C PRO A 187 -17.25 15.76 -0.14
N PRO A 188 -16.43 16.00 -1.18
CA PRO A 188 -15.63 14.96 -1.87
C PRO A 188 -14.72 14.11 -0.98
N ARG A 189 -14.20 14.70 0.11
CA ARG A 189 -13.31 14.00 1.05
C ARG A 189 -14.05 13.31 2.20
N PHE A 190 -15.36 13.42 2.30
CA PHE A 190 -16.13 12.67 3.29
C PHE A 190 -16.46 11.29 2.73
N ARG A 191 -15.69 10.28 3.12
CA ARG A 191 -15.81 8.89 2.62
C ARG A 191 -15.86 7.86 3.74
N TRP A 192 -16.40 8.22 4.87
CA TRP A 192 -16.47 7.34 6.02
C TRP A 192 -17.20 6.02 5.72
N GLY A 193 -16.49 4.91 5.92
CA GLY A 193 -17.00 3.57 5.63
C GLY A 193 -16.98 3.17 4.16
N ASP A 194 -16.47 4.02 3.26
CA ASP A 194 -16.43 3.80 1.79
C ASP A 194 -17.78 3.35 1.22
N VAL A 195 -18.84 4.06 1.60
CA VAL A 195 -20.24 3.79 1.22
C VAL A 195 -20.73 4.76 0.14
N ASP A 196 -21.90 4.46 -0.41
CA ASP A 196 -22.59 5.31 -1.40
C ASP A 196 -23.52 6.30 -0.73
N ILE A 197 -24.20 5.87 0.34
CA ILE A 197 -25.23 6.64 1.03
C ILE A 197 -25.16 6.51 2.56
N TYR A 198 -25.69 7.51 3.24
CA TYR A 198 -25.93 7.51 4.68
C TYR A 198 -27.42 7.57 4.95
N VAL A 199 -27.91 6.67 5.79
CA VAL A 199 -29.32 6.49 6.16
C VAL A 199 -29.48 6.66 7.67
N PRO A 200 -30.58 7.23 8.20
CA PRO A 200 -30.77 7.33 9.63
C PRO A 200 -30.86 5.95 10.30
N LEU A 201 -30.05 5.72 11.32
CA LEU A 201 -30.05 4.49 12.10
C LEU A 201 -31.20 4.51 13.12
N LYS A 202 -31.99 3.45 13.17
CA LYS A 202 -32.93 3.19 14.27
C LYS A 202 -32.12 2.75 15.50
N VAL A 203 -31.84 3.68 16.39
CA VAL A 203 -31.21 3.36 17.67
C VAL A 203 -32.22 2.73 18.60
N THR A 204 -32.02 1.49 19.00
CA THR A 204 -32.87 0.76 19.94
C THR A 204 -32.20 0.65 21.30
N GLN A 205 -33.01 0.63 22.34
CA GLN A 205 -32.56 0.39 23.72
C GLN A 205 -32.46 -1.09 24.06
N ASP A 206 -32.85 -1.98 23.11
CA ASP A 206 -32.73 -3.43 23.30
C ASP A 206 -31.24 -3.82 23.43
N PRO A 207 -30.83 -4.40 24.57
CA PRO A 207 -29.45 -4.79 24.79
C PRO A 207 -28.98 -5.92 23.87
N ASN A 208 -29.88 -6.58 23.16
CA ASN A 208 -29.58 -7.65 22.22
C ASN A 208 -29.19 -7.15 20.84
N ILE A 209 -29.53 -5.91 20.50
CA ILE A 209 -29.20 -5.28 19.22
C ILE A 209 -28.01 -4.37 19.42
N GLU A 210 -26.86 -4.80 18.97
CA GLU A 210 -25.60 -4.08 19.06
C GLU A 210 -25.15 -3.65 17.66
N VAL A 211 -24.67 -2.42 17.57
CA VAL A 211 -24.11 -1.82 16.34
C VAL A 211 -22.73 -1.24 16.62
N SER A 212 -21.97 -0.98 15.60
CA SER A 212 -20.57 -0.52 15.72
C SER A 212 -20.52 0.91 16.26
N PRO A 213 -19.79 1.17 17.35
CA PRO A 213 -19.58 2.50 17.85
C PRO A 213 -18.35 3.18 17.24
N SER A 214 -18.41 4.49 17.07
CA SER A 214 -17.28 5.39 16.98
C SER A 214 -17.33 6.36 18.17
N VAL A 215 -16.24 6.46 18.91
CA VAL A 215 -16.15 7.29 20.10
C VAL A 215 -15.29 8.51 19.81
N LYS A 216 -15.72 9.69 20.23
CA LYS A 216 -14.92 10.91 20.17
C LYS A 216 -14.55 11.35 21.58
N ILE A 217 -13.27 11.45 21.86
CA ILE A 217 -12.75 11.88 23.17
C ILE A 217 -12.63 13.41 23.24
N LYS A 218 -12.80 13.97 24.43
CA LYS A 218 -12.73 15.42 24.67
C LYS A 218 -11.33 15.97 24.41
N PRO A 219 -11.21 17.24 23.98
CA PRO A 219 -9.92 17.91 23.87
C PRO A 219 -9.14 17.87 25.20
N GLY A 220 -7.84 17.57 25.13
CA GLY A 220 -6.95 17.52 26.29
C GLY A 220 -6.96 16.21 27.08
N VAL A 221 -7.85 15.25 26.75
CA VAL A 221 -7.85 13.91 27.34
C VAL A 221 -6.98 12.98 26.48
N THR A 222 -6.10 12.21 27.12
CA THR A 222 -5.31 11.19 26.39
C THR A 222 -6.14 9.91 26.17
N LYS A 223 -5.78 9.13 25.17
CA LYS A 223 -6.43 7.85 24.87
C LYS A 223 -6.33 6.87 26.03
N GLU A 224 -5.20 6.89 26.73
CA GLU A 224 -4.93 6.05 27.89
C GLU A 224 -5.81 6.44 29.09
N GLN A 225 -6.01 7.74 29.33
CA GLN A 225 -6.92 8.24 30.36
C GLN A 225 -8.37 7.85 30.06
N ALA A 226 -8.80 8.04 28.80
CA ALA A 226 -10.13 7.63 28.39
C ALA A 226 -10.33 6.12 28.47
N ALA A 227 -9.35 5.32 28.05
CA ALA A 227 -9.41 3.87 28.14
C ALA A 227 -9.51 3.40 29.62
N ALA A 228 -8.76 4.02 30.51
CA ALA A 228 -8.83 3.70 31.95
C ALA A 228 -10.20 4.05 32.57
N GLU A 229 -10.81 5.16 32.17
CA GLU A 229 -12.17 5.54 32.61
C GLU A 229 -13.24 4.60 32.05
N LEU A 230 -13.09 4.18 30.76
CA LEU A 230 -14.07 3.30 30.12
C LEU A 230 -13.92 1.83 30.52
N GLN A 231 -12.76 1.39 31.01
CA GLN A 231 -12.51 0.01 31.41
C GLN A 231 -13.59 -0.57 32.34
N PRO A 232 -13.92 0.04 33.51
CA PRO A 232 -14.94 -0.50 34.40
C PRO A 232 -16.36 -0.50 33.79
N ILE A 233 -16.66 0.43 32.89
CA ILE A 233 -17.95 0.49 32.19
C ILE A 233 -18.08 -0.69 31.24
N ILE A 234 -17.05 -0.97 30.47
CA ILE A 234 -17.05 -2.11 29.52
C ILE A 234 -17.00 -3.44 30.27
N GLU A 235 -16.32 -3.53 31.43
CA GLU A 235 -16.35 -4.72 32.29
C GLU A 235 -17.76 -5.01 32.83
N GLU A 236 -18.54 -3.98 33.11
CA GLU A 236 -19.94 -4.17 33.50
C GLU A 236 -20.80 -4.70 32.34
N PHE A 237 -20.59 -4.23 31.10
CA PHE A 237 -21.24 -4.79 29.92
C PHE A 237 -20.84 -6.26 29.72
N ALA A 238 -19.57 -6.59 29.94
CA ALA A 238 -19.07 -7.95 29.83
C ALA A 238 -19.66 -8.91 30.88
N LYS A 239 -20.01 -8.45 32.08
CA LYS A 239 -20.72 -9.27 33.08
C LYS A 239 -22.12 -9.65 32.64
N GLN A 240 -22.79 -8.76 31.92
CA GLN A 240 -24.13 -8.99 31.41
C GLN A 240 -24.17 -9.97 30.24
N ARG A 241 -23.09 -10.02 29.43
CA ARG A 241 -23.00 -10.82 28.20
C ARG A 241 -21.63 -11.48 28.02
N ARG A 242 -21.27 -12.36 28.96
CA ARG A 242 -19.96 -13.03 29.02
C ARG A 242 -19.53 -13.74 27.75
N GLU A 243 -20.48 -14.26 26.98
CA GLU A 243 -20.24 -14.98 25.75
C GLU A 243 -19.67 -14.11 24.61
N ARG A 244 -19.80 -12.78 24.68
CA ARG A 244 -19.34 -11.84 23.66
C ARG A 244 -17.99 -11.15 23.97
N TYR A 245 -17.53 -11.30 25.20
CA TYR A 245 -16.31 -10.65 25.70
C TYR A 245 -15.26 -11.68 26.07
N PRO A 246 -13.97 -11.38 25.85
CA PRO A 246 -12.90 -12.23 26.38
C PRO A 246 -12.98 -12.33 27.91
N GLU A 247 -12.59 -13.48 28.47
CA GLU A 247 -12.59 -13.67 29.94
C GLU A 247 -11.81 -12.57 30.70
N SER A 248 -10.79 -12.04 30.05
CA SER A 248 -9.99 -10.92 30.58
C SER A 248 -9.51 -10.08 29.41
N PHE A 249 -9.70 -8.80 29.49
CA PHE A 249 -9.34 -7.85 28.44
C PHE A 249 -8.89 -6.51 29.02
N LYS A 250 -8.22 -5.74 28.16
CA LYS A 250 -7.94 -4.31 28.39
C LYS A 250 -8.60 -3.50 27.27
N VAL A 251 -9.27 -2.41 27.66
CA VAL A 251 -9.84 -1.45 26.72
C VAL A 251 -8.68 -0.68 26.07
N LYS A 252 -8.73 -0.57 24.74
CA LYS A 252 -7.80 0.21 23.93
C LYS A 252 -8.59 1.10 23.00
N LEU A 253 -8.17 2.36 22.90
CA LEU A 253 -8.82 3.37 22.07
C LEU A 253 -7.86 3.90 20.99
N PRO A 254 -7.51 3.11 19.96
CA PRO A 254 -6.71 3.63 18.86
C PRO A 254 -7.55 4.64 18.08
N SER A 255 -6.93 5.78 17.69
CA SER A 255 -7.61 6.70 16.78
C SER A 255 -7.68 6.13 15.37
N ILE A 256 -8.58 6.68 14.55
CA ILE A 256 -8.64 6.33 13.11
C ILE A 256 -7.29 6.58 12.41
N VAL A 257 -6.52 7.56 12.87
CA VAL A 257 -5.15 7.81 12.38
C VAL A 257 -4.22 6.65 12.76
N ASP A 258 -4.33 6.13 13.99
CA ASP A 258 -3.52 4.99 14.46
C ASP A 258 -3.84 3.69 13.70
N VAL A 259 -5.11 3.51 13.32
CA VAL A 259 -5.58 2.29 12.65
C VAL A 259 -5.28 2.30 11.16
N TYR A 260 -5.59 3.40 10.48
CA TYR A 260 -5.57 3.42 9.01
C TYR A 260 -4.37 4.15 8.40
N ALA A 261 -3.78 5.15 9.08
CA ALA A 261 -2.68 5.93 8.53
C ALA A 261 -1.30 5.50 9.07
N ARG A 262 -1.14 5.38 10.38
CA ARG A 262 0.16 5.07 11.01
C ARG A 262 0.80 3.75 10.57
N PRO A 263 0.07 2.65 10.36
CA PRO A 263 0.68 1.40 9.89
C PRO A 263 1.40 1.53 8.55
N LEU A 264 1.01 2.51 7.72
CA LEU A 264 1.66 2.81 6.44
C LEU A 264 2.97 3.60 6.60
N GLY A 265 3.16 4.27 7.73
CA GLY A 265 4.30 5.15 8.00
C GLY A 265 5.66 4.51 7.73
N PRO A 266 5.96 3.34 8.30
CA PRO A 266 7.25 2.67 8.08
C PRO A 266 7.58 2.43 6.61
N THR A 267 6.62 1.94 5.82
CA THR A 267 6.79 1.72 4.37
C THR A 267 7.06 3.04 3.64
N LEU A 268 6.32 4.09 3.98
CA LEU A 268 6.48 5.42 3.39
C LEU A 268 7.82 6.06 3.75
N TYR A 269 8.32 5.91 4.98
CA TYR A 269 9.64 6.37 5.39
C TYR A 269 10.77 5.59 4.69
N LEU A 270 10.56 4.32 4.44
CA LEU A 270 11.48 3.49 3.68
C LEU A 270 11.59 3.96 2.22
N LEU A 271 10.46 4.25 1.58
CA LEU A 271 10.40 4.87 0.24
C LEU A 271 11.05 6.26 0.24
N LEU A 272 10.85 7.06 1.29
CA LEU A 272 11.51 8.36 1.42
C LEU A 272 13.04 8.21 1.49
N GLY A 273 13.55 7.24 2.23
CA GLY A 273 14.98 6.90 2.29
C GLY A 273 15.53 6.49 0.91
N ALA A 274 14.74 5.73 0.15
CA ALA A 274 15.09 5.33 -1.21
C ALA A 274 15.22 6.53 -2.15
N VAL A 275 14.23 7.40 -2.21
CA VAL A 275 14.27 8.59 -3.08
C VAL A 275 15.27 9.63 -2.59
N ALA A 276 15.53 9.73 -1.29
CA ALA A 276 16.60 10.56 -0.75
C ALA A 276 17.98 10.06 -1.22
N SER A 277 18.19 8.74 -1.26
CA SER A 277 19.40 8.14 -1.82
C SER A 277 19.53 8.45 -3.31
N LEU A 278 18.45 8.38 -4.08
CA LEU A 278 18.41 8.76 -5.49
C LEU A 278 18.77 10.24 -5.68
N LEU A 279 18.24 11.13 -4.83
CA LEU A 279 18.57 12.55 -4.84
C LEU A 279 20.04 12.81 -4.51
N LEU A 280 20.62 12.10 -3.54
CA LEU A 280 22.03 12.18 -3.20
C LEU A 280 22.92 11.74 -4.38
N ILE A 281 22.57 10.65 -5.07
CA ILE A 281 23.26 10.18 -6.27
C ILE A 281 23.20 11.26 -7.37
N GLY A 282 22.01 11.80 -7.66
CA GLY A 282 21.82 12.85 -8.66
C GLY A 282 22.59 14.13 -8.33
N SER A 283 22.59 14.53 -7.06
CA SER A 283 23.29 15.71 -6.57
C SER A 283 24.82 15.55 -6.62
N ALA A 284 25.33 14.35 -6.29
CA ALA A 284 26.74 14.01 -6.44
C ALA A 284 27.18 14.11 -7.91
N ASN A 285 26.36 13.64 -8.85
CA ASN A 285 26.62 13.77 -10.29
C ASN A 285 26.78 15.24 -10.71
N VAL A 286 25.86 16.09 -10.27
CA VAL A 286 25.91 17.52 -10.57
C VAL A 286 27.17 18.16 -9.98
N SER A 287 27.52 17.81 -8.73
CA SER A 287 28.75 18.29 -8.08
C SER A 287 30.02 17.89 -8.88
N ILE A 288 30.08 16.63 -9.31
CA ILE A 288 31.19 16.13 -10.13
C ILE A 288 31.27 16.86 -11.48
N LEU A 289 30.12 17.04 -12.14
CA LEU A 289 30.03 17.76 -13.40
C LEU A 289 30.46 19.24 -13.27
N LEU A 290 30.06 19.91 -12.17
CA LEU A 290 30.45 21.30 -11.88
C LEU A 290 31.97 21.43 -11.59
N LEU A 291 32.54 20.45 -10.89
CA LEU A 291 33.99 20.43 -10.63
C LEU A 291 34.80 20.21 -11.93
N ALA A 292 34.34 19.29 -12.79
CA ALA A 292 34.90 19.02 -14.09
C ALA A 292 34.95 20.31 -14.94
N ARG A 293 33.80 21.00 -15.02
CA ARG A 293 33.68 22.25 -15.75
C ARG A 293 34.52 23.37 -15.15
N GLY A 294 34.56 23.46 -13.81
CA GLY A 294 35.36 24.45 -13.13
C GLY A 294 36.85 24.36 -13.40
N THR A 295 37.37 23.14 -13.64
CA THR A 295 38.77 22.93 -14.01
C THR A 295 39.11 23.35 -15.44
N GLU A 296 38.19 23.15 -16.40
CA GLU A 296 38.35 23.68 -17.77
C GLU A 296 38.39 25.22 -17.77
N ARG A 297 37.68 25.87 -16.83
CA ARG A 297 37.62 27.33 -16.72
C ARG A 297 38.61 27.93 -15.74
N ARG A 298 39.62 27.16 -15.29
CA ARG A 298 40.62 27.66 -14.31
C ARG A 298 41.34 28.89 -14.79
N HIS A 299 41.73 28.96 -16.07
CA HIS A 299 42.41 30.12 -16.65
C HIS A 299 41.51 31.38 -16.62
N GLU A 300 40.23 31.23 -16.99
CA GLU A 300 39.25 32.31 -16.93
C GLU A 300 39.05 32.84 -15.49
N LEU A 301 38.95 31.90 -14.53
CA LEU A 301 38.78 32.24 -13.10
C LEU A 301 40.06 32.89 -12.54
N ALA A 302 41.24 32.46 -12.98
CA ALA A 302 42.51 33.04 -12.60
C ALA A 302 42.69 34.48 -13.14
N VAL A 303 42.33 34.72 -14.41
CA VAL A 303 42.31 36.07 -15.00
C VAL A 303 41.36 36.99 -14.25
N ARG A 304 40.16 36.51 -13.93
CA ARG A 304 39.19 37.32 -13.14
C ARG A 304 39.71 37.66 -11.75
N ALA A 305 40.38 36.70 -11.09
CA ALA A 305 41.00 36.93 -9.79
C ALA A 305 42.14 37.95 -9.89
N ALA A 306 42.95 37.92 -10.97
CA ALA A 306 44.03 38.87 -11.22
C ALA A 306 43.52 40.28 -11.50
N ILE A 307 42.34 40.45 -12.11
CA ILE A 307 41.69 41.75 -12.35
C ILE A 307 40.92 42.24 -11.11
N GLY A 308 41.04 41.55 -9.94
CA GLY A 308 40.48 41.97 -8.67
C GLY A 308 39.07 41.43 -8.32
N ALA A 309 38.65 40.39 -8.98
CA ALA A 309 37.39 39.72 -8.56
C ALA A 309 37.58 38.99 -7.21
N GLY A 310 36.93 39.53 -6.17
CA GLY A 310 36.97 38.93 -4.84
C GLY A 310 36.37 37.51 -4.82
N ARG A 311 36.89 36.69 -3.91
CA ARG A 311 36.49 35.27 -3.73
C ARG A 311 34.97 35.09 -3.61
N TRP A 312 34.29 35.97 -2.90
CA TRP A 312 32.85 35.95 -2.69
C TRP A 312 32.06 36.19 -3.99
N ARG A 313 32.58 37.01 -4.89
CA ARG A 313 31.97 37.26 -6.20
C ARG A 313 32.06 36.01 -7.10
N MET A 314 33.18 35.26 -7.04
CA MET A 314 33.33 33.99 -7.77
C MET A 314 32.38 32.89 -7.23
N ILE A 315 32.30 32.76 -5.89
CA ILE A 315 31.38 31.81 -5.25
C ILE A 315 29.92 32.13 -5.64
N ARG A 316 29.53 33.41 -5.56
CA ARG A 316 28.19 33.85 -5.93
C ARG A 316 27.86 33.52 -7.38
N GLN A 317 28.77 33.74 -8.31
CA GLN A 317 28.57 33.42 -9.72
C GLN A 317 28.36 31.91 -9.93
N LEU A 318 29.21 31.05 -9.33
CA LEU A 318 29.11 29.60 -9.45
C LEU A 318 27.82 29.08 -8.81
N LEU A 319 27.41 29.67 -7.69
CA LEU A 319 26.11 29.34 -7.06
C LEU A 319 24.92 29.78 -7.94
N THR A 320 25.01 30.89 -8.64
CA THR A 320 23.98 31.37 -9.57
C THR A 320 23.83 30.41 -10.77
N GLU A 321 24.96 29.91 -11.29
CA GLU A 321 24.96 28.88 -12.35
C GLU A 321 24.27 27.57 -11.83
N SER A 322 24.62 27.14 -10.62
CA SER A 322 24.03 25.95 -9.98
C SER A 322 22.53 26.14 -9.69
N LEU A 323 22.11 27.34 -9.29
CA LEU A 323 20.70 27.68 -9.07
C LEU A 323 19.89 27.66 -10.37
N GLY A 324 20.46 28.05 -11.49
CA GLY A 324 19.84 27.95 -12.81
C GLY A 324 19.54 26.49 -13.19
N ILE A 325 20.51 25.60 -12.98
CA ILE A 325 20.34 24.14 -13.19
C ILE A 325 19.27 23.60 -12.25
N ALA A 326 19.31 23.96 -10.97
CA ALA A 326 18.37 23.47 -9.98
C ALA A 326 16.94 23.95 -10.26
N THR A 327 16.74 25.21 -10.62
CA THR A 327 15.41 25.76 -10.95
C THR A 327 14.80 25.00 -12.14
N THR A 328 15.57 24.77 -13.20
CA THR A 328 15.12 23.98 -14.35
C THR A 328 14.83 22.55 -13.94
N GLY A 329 15.69 21.96 -13.09
CA GLY A 329 15.53 20.63 -12.52
C GLY A 329 14.25 20.49 -11.67
N VAL A 330 13.92 21.51 -10.86
CA VAL A 330 12.66 21.53 -10.07
C VAL A 330 11.44 21.56 -10.97
N VAL A 331 11.41 22.48 -11.96
CA VAL A 331 10.27 22.60 -12.86
C VAL A 331 10.01 21.26 -13.57
N LEU A 332 11.07 20.68 -14.14
CA LEU A 332 10.95 19.38 -14.82
C LEU A 332 10.61 18.25 -13.82
N GLY A 333 11.23 18.26 -12.64
CA GLY A 333 10.99 17.28 -11.58
C GLY A 333 9.55 17.32 -11.07
N VAL A 334 8.99 18.52 -10.84
CA VAL A 334 7.58 18.69 -10.44
C VAL A 334 6.62 18.21 -11.54
N LEU A 335 6.93 18.50 -12.81
CA LEU A 335 6.12 18.00 -13.94
C LEU A 335 6.16 16.47 -14.03
N LEU A 336 7.33 15.86 -13.86
CA LEU A 336 7.50 14.40 -13.82
C LEU A 336 6.76 13.80 -12.61
N ALA A 337 6.87 14.42 -11.44
CA ALA A 337 6.15 14.00 -10.25
C ALA A 337 4.63 14.06 -10.44
N TRP A 338 4.11 15.14 -11.02
CA TRP A 338 2.69 15.30 -11.29
C TRP A 338 2.15 14.20 -12.21
N ARG A 339 2.84 13.89 -13.31
CA ARG A 339 2.48 12.78 -14.20
C ARG A 339 2.65 11.42 -13.55
N GLY A 340 3.75 11.22 -12.82
CA GLY A 340 4.03 9.98 -12.10
C GLY A 340 3.01 9.67 -11.01
N LEU A 341 2.54 10.69 -10.27
CA LEU A 341 1.47 10.54 -9.27
C LEU A 341 0.15 10.08 -9.91
N GLY A 342 -0.23 10.61 -11.07
CA GLY A 342 -1.42 10.17 -11.77
C GLY A 342 -1.36 8.68 -12.13
N LEU A 343 -0.23 8.22 -12.66
CA LEU A 343 0.00 6.81 -12.95
C LEU A 343 0.03 5.94 -11.69
N MET A 344 0.63 6.43 -10.62
CA MET A 344 0.69 5.72 -9.33
C MET A 344 -0.71 5.55 -8.74
N VAL A 345 -1.49 6.62 -8.67
CA VAL A 345 -2.86 6.58 -8.11
C VAL A 345 -3.76 5.64 -8.91
N ALA A 346 -3.65 5.62 -10.23
CA ALA A 346 -4.42 4.73 -11.10
C ALA A 346 -4.09 3.23 -10.90
N ASN A 347 -2.94 2.91 -10.29
CA ASN A 347 -2.49 1.54 -10.02
C ASN A 347 -2.44 1.20 -8.52
N LEU A 348 -2.94 2.09 -7.65
CA LEU A 348 -3.06 1.78 -6.22
C LEU A 348 -4.12 0.70 -6.01
N PRO A 349 -3.84 -0.33 -5.21
CA PRO A 349 -4.85 -1.29 -4.80
C PRO A 349 -5.98 -0.61 -4.03
N GLU A 350 -7.21 -1.12 -4.20
CA GLU A 350 -8.35 -0.69 -3.38
C GLU A 350 -8.00 -0.88 -1.89
N ASN A 351 -8.43 0.06 -1.05
CA ASN A 351 -8.21 0.06 0.40
C ASN A 351 -6.74 0.11 0.89
N SER A 352 -5.76 0.31 0.01
CA SER A 352 -4.34 0.40 0.40
C SER A 352 -3.98 1.68 1.17
N ILE A 353 -4.81 2.70 1.09
CA ILE A 353 -4.71 3.98 1.80
C ILE A 353 -6.11 4.40 2.29
N PRO A 354 -6.21 5.28 3.31
CA PRO A 354 -7.50 5.85 3.70
C PRO A 354 -8.24 6.44 2.50
N ALA A 355 -9.52 6.12 2.36
CA ALA A 355 -10.36 6.57 1.25
C ALA A 355 -10.47 8.10 1.14
N GLU A 356 -10.33 8.79 2.28
CA GLU A 356 -10.32 10.25 2.41
C GLU A 356 -9.01 10.91 1.98
N ALA A 357 -7.92 10.14 1.91
CA ALA A 357 -6.60 10.65 1.55
C ALA A 357 -6.54 11.02 0.06
N VAL A 358 -6.24 12.27 -0.24
CA VAL A 358 -6.16 12.77 -1.62
C VAL A 358 -4.70 13.03 -2.00
N ILE A 359 -4.13 12.11 -2.76
CA ILE A 359 -2.76 12.25 -3.28
C ILE A 359 -2.76 13.24 -4.45
N LYS A 360 -2.20 14.41 -4.23
CA LYS A 360 -2.07 15.46 -5.25
C LYS A 360 -0.87 16.37 -4.99
N MET A 361 -0.43 17.08 -6.03
CA MET A 361 0.55 18.16 -5.89
C MET A 361 -0.14 19.39 -5.29
N ASN A 362 -0.04 19.55 -3.98
CA ASN A 362 -0.57 20.69 -3.25
C ASN A 362 0.52 21.72 -2.93
N VAL A 363 0.13 22.89 -2.41
CA VAL A 363 1.07 23.98 -2.06
C VAL A 363 2.18 23.52 -1.10
N PRO A 364 1.91 22.80 -0.02
CA PRO A 364 2.97 22.27 0.86
C PRO A 364 4.00 21.41 0.13
N VAL A 365 3.58 20.55 -0.81
CA VAL A 365 4.49 19.72 -1.60
C VAL A 365 5.34 20.58 -2.55
N LEU A 366 4.76 21.59 -3.18
CA LEU A 366 5.51 22.53 -4.02
C LEU A 366 6.55 23.31 -3.21
N LEU A 367 6.18 23.79 -2.04
CA LEU A 367 7.11 24.47 -1.12
C LEU A 367 8.24 23.53 -0.67
N PHE A 368 7.93 22.30 -0.34
CA PHE A 368 8.91 21.27 -0.04
C PHE A 368 9.87 21.04 -1.22
N SER A 369 9.35 20.94 -2.45
CA SER A 369 10.18 20.74 -3.65
C SER A 369 11.15 21.89 -3.90
N VAL A 370 10.68 23.13 -3.71
CA VAL A 370 11.53 24.34 -3.81
C VAL A 370 12.59 24.39 -2.70
N ALA A 371 12.19 24.10 -1.46
CA ALA A 371 13.13 24.03 -0.34
C ALA A 371 14.19 22.94 -0.55
N LEU A 372 13.78 21.78 -1.04
CA LEU A 372 14.68 20.68 -1.37
C LEU A 372 15.70 21.05 -2.43
N ALA A 373 15.25 21.75 -3.49
CA ALA A 373 16.14 22.25 -4.52
C ALA A 373 17.14 23.29 -4.00
N PHE A 374 16.68 24.17 -3.13
CA PHE A 374 17.58 25.13 -2.50
C PHE A 374 18.65 24.44 -1.64
N VAL A 375 18.24 23.51 -0.78
CA VAL A 375 19.15 22.74 0.07
C VAL A 375 20.16 21.95 -0.76
N THR A 376 19.71 21.26 -1.80
CA THR A 376 20.60 20.49 -2.68
C THR A 376 21.55 21.38 -3.45
N THR A 377 21.11 22.56 -3.93
CA THR A 377 21.96 23.54 -4.61
C THR A 377 23.05 24.06 -3.68
N VAL A 378 22.71 24.40 -2.45
CA VAL A 378 23.69 24.88 -1.46
C VAL A 378 24.66 23.75 -1.07
N ALA A 379 24.13 22.57 -0.73
CA ALA A 379 24.98 21.47 -0.27
C ALA A 379 25.98 21.00 -1.34
N PHE A 380 25.54 20.86 -2.58
CA PHE A 380 26.33 20.27 -3.66
C PHE A 380 26.91 21.29 -4.64
N GLY A 381 26.40 22.52 -4.69
CA GLY A 381 26.99 23.65 -5.44
C GLY A 381 28.05 24.41 -4.67
N LEU A 382 27.92 24.52 -3.35
CA LEU A 382 28.85 25.27 -2.51
C LEU A 382 30.22 24.59 -2.42
N TRP A 383 30.27 23.25 -2.34
CA TRP A 383 31.52 22.51 -2.26
C TRP A 383 32.44 22.76 -3.49
N PRO A 384 31.97 22.60 -4.75
CA PRO A 384 32.75 22.96 -5.91
C PRO A 384 33.15 24.45 -5.93
N ALA A 385 32.25 25.35 -5.56
CA ALA A 385 32.49 26.77 -5.54
C ALA A 385 33.62 27.18 -4.56
N LEU A 386 33.62 26.59 -3.35
CA LEU A 386 34.67 26.78 -2.36
C LEU A 386 36.03 26.24 -2.81
N GLN A 387 36.04 25.08 -3.49
CA GLN A 387 37.26 24.45 -3.96
C GLN A 387 37.88 25.22 -5.12
N LEU A 388 37.06 25.72 -6.05
CA LEU A 388 37.53 26.50 -7.22
C LEU A 388 37.88 27.96 -6.88
N SER A 389 37.40 28.50 -5.77
CA SER A 389 37.69 29.87 -5.35
C SER A 389 38.95 30.03 -4.46
N ARG A 390 39.77 28.98 -4.23
CA ARG A 390 40.96 29.02 -3.38
C ARG A 390 42.11 29.77 -4.08
N PRO A 391 42.91 30.63 -3.36
CA PRO A 391 43.92 31.51 -3.93
C PRO A 391 45.20 30.80 -4.45
N GLU A 392 45.31 29.49 -4.34
CA GLU A 392 46.43 28.71 -4.91
C GLU A 392 46.56 28.86 -6.45
N VAL A 393 45.54 29.38 -7.11
CA VAL A 393 45.52 29.72 -8.53
C VAL A 393 46.53 30.83 -8.87
N ALA A 394 46.77 31.77 -7.94
CA ALA A 394 47.77 32.83 -8.14
C ALA A 394 49.20 32.30 -8.05
N ARG A 395 49.49 31.27 -7.23
CA ARG A 395 50.79 30.62 -7.14
C ARG A 395 51.13 29.76 -8.36
N LEU A 396 50.12 29.22 -9.06
CA LEU A 396 50.31 28.44 -10.28
C LEU A 396 50.76 29.27 -11.49
N MET A 397 50.49 30.59 -11.49
CA MET A 397 50.97 31.49 -12.53
C MET A 397 52.45 31.85 -12.35
N GLN A 398 53.03 31.69 -11.17
CA GLN A 398 54.45 32.00 -10.88
C GLN A 398 55.39 30.80 -11.04
N SER A 399 54.91 29.60 -11.18
CA SER A 399 55.70 28.36 -11.34
C SER A 399 55.50 27.75 -12.71
N SER A 400 56.18 28.25 -13.72
CA SER A 400 56.21 27.74 -15.10
C SER A 400 56.91 26.38 -15.26
N THR A 401 57.33 25.70 -14.19
CA THR A 401 58.21 24.52 -14.28
C THR A 401 57.78 23.26 -13.51
N ARG A 402 56.67 23.25 -12.81
CA ARG A 402 56.19 22.02 -12.18
C ARG A 402 54.67 21.86 -12.34
N ARG A 403 54.27 21.27 -13.47
CA ARG A 403 52.93 20.67 -13.62
C ARG A 403 52.78 19.47 -12.67
N VAL A 404 52.52 19.72 -11.39
CA VAL A 404 52.16 18.68 -10.43
C VAL A 404 50.70 18.28 -10.71
N SER A 405 50.49 17.04 -11.16
CA SER A 405 49.20 16.35 -11.24
C SER A 405 48.30 16.75 -10.09
N GLY A 406 47.01 17.05 -10.39
CA GLY A 406 46.01 17.59 -9.47
C GLY A 406 46.05 17.02 -8.06
N SER A 407 45.85 17.87 -7.05
CA SER A 407 46.14 17.55 -5.66
C SER A 407 45.52 16.21 -5.25
N VAL A 408 46.29 15.37 -4.57
CA VAL A 408 45.89 14.03 -4.07
C VAL A 408 44.57 14.11 -3.33
N ARG A 409 44.26 15.23 -2.69
CA ARG A 409 43.02 15.50 -1.95
C ARG A 409 41.80 15.63 -2.87
N ALA A 410 41.94 16.27 -4.04
CA ALA A 410 40.83 16.36 -5.01
C ALA A 410 40.51 14.99 -5.63
N ARG A 411 41.53 14.18 -5.90
CA ARG A 411 41.36 12.82 -6.40
C ARG A 411 40.65 11.91 -5.38
N ARG A 412 40.99 12.00 -4.09
CA ARG A 412 40.34 11.25 -3.00
C ARG A 412 38.87 11.63 -2.84
N SER A 413 38.54 12.92 -2.93
CA SER A 413 37.13 13.36 -2.80
C SER A 413 36.26 12.88 -3.94
N HIS A 414 36.75 12.88 -5.20
CA HIS A 414 36.02 12.32 -6.33
C HIS A 414 35.85 10.80 -6.20
N GLY A 415 36.89 10.09 -5.79
CA GLY A 415 36.82 8.65 -5.56
C GLY A 415 35.82 8.29 -4.46
N ALA A 416 35.78 9.05 -3.36
CA ALA A 416 34.81 8.87 -2.28
C ALA A 416 33.36 9.10 -2.75
N MET A 417 33.11 10.13 -3.58
CA MET A 417 31.78 10.36 -4.15
C MET A 417 31.31 9.21 -5.04
N VAL A 418 32.20 8.68 -5.89
CA VAL A 418 31.90 7.51 -6.72
C VAL A 418 31.62 6.28 -5.86
N ALA A 419 32.45 6.02 -4.85
CA ALA A 419 32.24 4.89 -3.93
C ALA A 419 30.91 5.00 -3.18
N ALA A 420 30.58 6.19 -2.67
CA ALA A 420 29.29 6.43 -2.03
C ALA A 420 28.09 6.22 -2.97
N GLN A 421 28.20 6.70 -4.20
CA GLN A 421 27.18 6.52 -5.22
C GLN A 421 26.98 5.04 -5.60
N VAL A 422 28.09 4.30 -5.80
CA VAL A 422 28.04 2.85 -6.05
C VAL A 422 27.42 2.11 -4.86
N ALA A 423 27.79 2.49 -3.63
CA ALA A 423 27.23 1.90 -2.41
C ALA A 423 25.74 2.12 -2.29
N LEU A 424 25.24 3.35 -2.52
CA LEU A 424 23.82 3.66 -2.49
C LEU A 424 23.05 2.95 -3.62
N THR A 425 23.64 2.84 -4.81
CA THR A 425 23.05 2.13 -5.94
C THR A 425 22.95 0.63 -5.64
N LEU A 426 23.98 0.03 -5.03
CA LEU A 426 23.96 -1.37 -4.61
C LEU A 426 22.85 -1.61 -3.59
N LEU A 427 22.75 -0.75 -2.57
CA LEU A 427 21.67 -0.81 -1.58
C LEU A 427 20.30 -0.75 -2.22
N MET A 428 20.09 0.15 -3.18
CA MET A 428 18.83 0.27 -3.92
C MET A 428 18.48 -0.99 -4.72
N LEU A 429 19.46 -1.52 -5.48
CA LEU A 429 19.29 -2.72 -6.29
C LEU A 429 19.02 -3.96 -5.42
N THR A 430 19.70 -4.10 -4.29
CA THR A 430 19.46 -5.22 -3.36
C THR A 430 18.07 -5.12 -2.71
N ALA A 431 17.65 -3.93 -2.32
CA ALA A 431 16.29 -3.70 -1.80
C ALA A 431 15.21 -4.02 -2.84
N ALA A 432 15.41 -3.60 -4.10
CA ALA A 432 14.50 -3.93 -5.21
C ALA A 432 14.45 -5.42 -5.52
N GLY A 433 15.61 -6.07 -5.52
CA GLY A 433 15.71 -7.51 -5.75
C GLY A 433 15.03 -8.32 -4.64
N ALA A 434 15.20 -7.92 -3.37
CA ALA A 434 14.53 -8.55 -2.23
C ALA A 434 13.01 -8.34 -2.29
N ALA A 435 12.55 -7.11 -2.58
CA ALA A 435 11.13 -6.81 -2.75
C ALA A 435 10.51 -7.59 -3.94
N GLY A 436 11.22 -7.65 -5.08
CA GLY A 436 10.79 -8.40 -6.25
C GLY A 436 10.71 -9.91 -5.99
N LYS A 437 11.71 -10.47 -5.29
CA LYS A 437 11.71 -11.88 -4.91
C LYS A 437 10.57 -12.21 -3.95
N GLY A 438 10.32 -11.33 -2.97
CA GLY A 438 9.20 -11.47 -2.04
C GLY A 438 7.86 -11.45 -2.76
N PHE A 439 7.68 -10.53 -3.71
CA PHE A 439 6.48 -10.46 -4.54
C PHE A 439 6.31 -11.72 -5.41
N LEU A 440 7.38 -12.18 -6.08
CA LEU A 440 7.33 -13.40 -6.89
C LEU A 440 7.01 -14.66 -6.08
N ARG A 441 7.48 -14.75 -4.83
CA ARG A 441 7.08 -15.84 -3.93
C ARG A 441 5.61 -15.78 -3.55
N LEU A 442 5.10 -14.57 -3.34
CA LEU A 442 3.68 -14.37 -3.04
C LEU A 442 2.80 -14.79 -4.22
N VAL A 443 3.19 -14.40 -5.45
CA VAL A 443 2.49 -14.80 -6.69
C VAL A 443 2.52 -16.31 -6.93
N LYS A 444 3.61 -16.97 -6.53
CA LYS A 444 3.81 -18.41 -6.71
C LYS A 444 3.42 -19.24 -5.47
N ALA A 445 2.85 -18.58 -4.44
CA ALA A 445 2.44 -19.30 -3.24
C ALA A 445 1.35 -20.34 -3.59
N ASP A 446 1.54 -21.55 -3.10
CA ASP A 446 0.51 -22.56 -3.18
C ASP A 446 -0.64 -22.18 -2.23
N LEU A 447 -1.79 -21.88 -2.80
CA LEU A 447 -2.99 -21.50 -2.06
C LEU A 447 -3.69 -22.72 -1.44
N GLY A 448 -3.41 -23.93 -1.96
CA GLY A 448 -4.17 -25.13 -1.63
C GLY A 448 -5.58 -25.15 -2.27
N TYR A 449 -5.87 -24.17 -3.14
CA TYR A 449 -7.05 -24.08 -3.98
C TYR A 449 -6.75 -23.34 -5.27
N ASP A 450 -7.60 -23.52 -6.29
CA ASP A 450 -7.46 -22.88 -7.59
C ASP A 450 -8.48 -21.75 -7.77
N PRO A 451 -8.05 -20.47 -7.74
CA PRO A 451 -8.94 -19.32 -7.90
C PRO A 451 -9.27 -19.00 -9.36
N HIS A 452 -8.57 -19.60 -10.33
CA HIS A 452 -8.71 -19.25 -11.75
C HIS A 452 -10.07 -19.67 -12.30
N SER A 453 -10.56 -18.92 -13.26
CA SER A 453 -11.85 -19.20 -13.92
C SER A 453 -13.03 -19.34 -12.94
N THR A 454 -12.94 -18.71 -11.79
CA THR A 454 -13.95 -18.77 -10.74
C THR A 454 -14.43 -17.38 -10.38
N MET A 455 -15.75 -17.19 -10.26
CA MET A 455 -16.33 -15.96 -9.71
C MET A 455 -17.12 -16.25 -8.45
N SER A 456 -17.19 -15.26 -7.60
CA SER A 456 -18.06 -15.22 -6.42
C SER A 456 -19.26 -14.34 -6.71
N VAL A 457 -20.45 -14.87 -6.50
CA VAL A 457 -21.74 -14.22 -6.75
C VAL A 457 -22.48 -14.11 -5.41
N PRO A 458 -22.37 -13.00 -4.69
CA PRO A 458 -23.07 -12.79 -3.43
C PRO A 458 -24.57 -12.60 -3.67
N ILE A 459 -25.37 -13.34 -2.91
CA ILE A 459 -26.83 -13.32 -2.95
C ILE A 459 -27.32 -12.81 -1.58
N PRO A 460 -27.52 -11.50 -1.40
CA PRO A 460 -28.04 -10.97 -0.15
C PRO A 460 -29.52 -11.30 -0.04
N VAL A 461 -29.91 -11.95 1.04
CA VAL A 461 -31.31 -12.22 1.34
C VAL A 461 -31.93 -10.99 1.97
N HIS A 462 -33.05 -10.52 1.42
CA HIS A 462 -33.77 -9.35 1.95
C HIS A 462 -34.36 -9.62 3.34
N GLU A 463 -34.43 -8.57 4.14
CA GLU A 463 -35.03 -8.62 5.47
C GLU A 463 -36.48 -9.12 5.38
N ASN A 464 -36.86 -10.07 6.26
CA ASN A 464 -38.17 -10.70 6.31
C ASN A 464 -38.55 -11.60 5.10
N THR A 465 -37.62 -11.92 4.21
CA THR A 465 -37.78 -12.94 3.19
C THR A 465 -37.08 -14.24 3.60
N HIS A 466 -37.53 -15.36 3.13
CA HIS A 466 -36.96 -16.70 3.44
C HIS A 466 -36.63 -16.85 4.93
N VAL A 467 -37.65 -16.59 5.77
CA VAL A 467 -37.51 -16.54 7.23
C VAL A 467 -37.25 -17.93 7.82
N GLU A 468 -37.86 -18.96 7.26
CA GLU A 468 -37.67 -20.33 7.69
C GLU A 468 -36.36 -20.88 7.10
N TRP A 469 -35.61 -21.62 7.93
CA TRP A 469 -34.28 -22.13 7.47
C TRP A 469 -34.41 -23.10 6.27
N LYS A 470 -35.48 -23.91 6.19
CA LYS A 470 -35.70 -24.80 5.06
C LYS A 470 -35.99 -24.05 3.76
N ASP A 471 -36.80 -23.03 3.83
CA ASP A 471 -37.11 -22.16 2.71
C ASP A 471 -35.86 -21.44 2.21
N ARG A 472 -35.04 -20.89 3.12
CA ARG A 472 -33.78 -20.27 2.77
C ARG A 472 -32.76 -21.25 2.16
N ALA A 473 -32.66 -22.46 2.70
CA ALA A 473 -31.80 -23.51 2.14
C ALA A 473 -32.26 -23.91 0.72
N GLN A 474 -33.54 -24.06 0.50
CA GLN A 474 -34.12 -24.41 -0.81
C GLN A 474 -33.94 -23.26 -1.81
N TYR A 475 -34.02 -22.02 -1.37
CA TYR A 475 -33.82 -20.82 -2.18
C TYR A 475 -32.39 -20.77 -2.74
N PHE A 476 -31.37 -20.90 -1.89
CA PHE A 476 -29.99 -20.93 -2.35
C PHE A 476 -29.69 -22.10 -3.26
N GLU A 477 -30.23 -23.26 -2.95
CA GLU A 477 -30.06 -24.47 -3.78
C GLU A 477 -30.72 -24.33 -5.16
N GLN A 478 -31.88 -23.70 -5.27
CA GLN A 478 -32.52 -23.43 -6.56
C GLN A 478 -31.66 -22.52 -7.43
N ILE A 479 -31.10 -21.46 -6.84
CA ILE A 479 -30.20 -20.56 -7.56
C ILE A 479 -28.95 -21.32 -8.02
N ARG A 480 -28.29 -22.06 -7.11
CA ARG A 480 -27.09 -22.85 -7.42
C ARG A 480 -27.34 -23.83 -8.56
N ALA A 481 -28.45 -24.59 -8.47
CA ALA A 481 -28.79 -25.60 -9.46
C ALA A 481 -29.05 -24.99 -10.85
N ARG A 482 -29.73 -23.87 -10.95
CA ARG A 482 -29.93 -23.15 -12.22
C ARG A 482 -28.63 -22.67 -12.82
N ILE A 483 -27.75 -22.07 -12.01
CA ILE A 483 -26.43 -21.62 -12.46
C ILE A 483 -25.59 -22.83 -12.92
N ALA A 484 -25.58 -23.91 -12.16
CA ALA A 484 -24.84 -25.13 -12.49
C ALA A 484 -25.32 -25.79 -13.79
N ALA A 485 -26.58 -25.58 -14.18
CA ALA A 485 -27.14 -26.10 -15.43
C ALA A 485 -26.75 -25.31 -16.68
N MET A 486 -26.06 -24.18 -16.54
CA MET A 486 -25.62 -23.36 -17.69
C MET A 486 -24.46 -24.07 -18.43
N PRO A 487 -24.48 -24.11 -19.78
CA PRO A 487 -23.47 -24.86 -20.56
C PRO A 487 -22.01 -24.41 -20.36
N GLN A 488 -21.79 -23.16 -19.99
CA GLN A 488 -20.46 -22.58 -19.79
C GLN A 488 -19.94 -22.76 -18.35
N VAL A 489 -20.78 -23.27 -17.45
CA VAL A 489 -20.45 -23.51 -16.04
C VAL A 489 -19.90 -24.94 -15.87
N VAL A 490 -18.73 -25.02 -15.26
CA VAL A 490 -18.07 -26.30 -14.93
C VAL A 490 -18.61 -26.86 -13.63
N ALA A 491 -18.73 -26.00 -12.62
CA ALA A 491 -19.23 -26.36 -11.29
C ALA A 491 -19.76 -25.09 -10.59
N ALA A 492 -20.73 -25.31 -9.69
CA ALA A 492 -21.23 -24.26 -8.79
C ALA A 492 -21.35 -24.81 -7.37
N GLY A 493 -20.96 -24.00 -6.39
CA GLY A 493 -20.98 -24.35 -4.98
C GLY A 493 -21.44 -23.20 -4.10
N ILE A 494 -21.97 -23.52 -2.93
CA ILE A 494 -22.46 -22.54 -1.95
C ILE A 494 -21.39 -22.31 -0.88
N SER A 495 -21.17 -21.05 -0.55
CA SER A 495 -20.30 -20.62 0.55
C SER A 495 -20.95 -19.49 1.33
N THR A 496 -21.16 -19.67 2.61
CA THR A 496 -21.73 -18.63 3.46
C THR A 496 -20.67 -17.67 3.96
N ASN A 497 -19.52 -18.15 4.41
CA ASN A 497 -18.42 -17.33 4.99
C ASN A 497 -17.03 -17.82 4.61
N ALA A 498 -16.94 -18.78 3.72
CA ALA A 498 -15.70 -19.50 3.40
C ALA A 498 -15.11 -19.12 2.02
N THR A 499 -15.69 -18.16 1.32
CA THR A 499 -15.17 -17.74 0.01
C THR A 499 -13.80 -17.11 0.16
N PRO A 500 -12.72 -17.69 -0.41
CA PRO A 500 -11.43 -17.05 -0.35
C PRO A 500 -11.48 -15.64 -0.99
N PRO A 501 -10.82 -14.64 -0.46
CA PRO A 501 -9.87 -14.67 0.67
C PRO A 501 -10.50 -14.51 2.06
N ALA A 502 -11.79 -14.70 2.21
CA ALA A 502 -12.45 -14.70 3.51
C ALA A 502 -11.96 -15.86 4.38
N SER A 503 -11.84 -15.63 5.67
CA SER A 503 -11.15 -16.52 6.58
C SER A 503 -12.08 -17.32 7.51
N GLY A 504 -13.37 -17.39 7.19
CA GLY A 504 -14.33 -18.06 8.09
C GLY A 504 -14.47 -17.37 9.46
N TRP A 505 -15.13 -18.03 10.39
CA TRP A 505 -15.24 -17.55 11.77
C TRP A 505 -14.37 -18.38 12.70
N ARG A 506 -13.50 -17.73 13.47
CA ARG A 506 -12.71 -18.41 14.49
C ARG A 506 -13.60 -18.72 15.69
N GLN A 507 -13.63 -19.97 16.08
CA GLN A 507 -14.42 -20.44 17.21
C GLN A 507 -13.62 -21.46 18.02
N PRO A 508 -13.76 -21.46 19.36
CA PRO A 508 -13.31 -22.58 20.17
C PRO A 508 -14.15 -23.83 19.87
N ILE A 509 -13.49 -24.96 19.76
CA ILE A 509 -14.15 -26.25 19.53
C ILE A 509 -14.00 -27.17 20.75
N GLU A 510 -15.04 -27.95 21.03
CA GLU A 510 -15.03 -29.01 22.00
C GLU A 510 -14.85 -30.35 21.27
N ILE A 511 -14.05 -31.24 21.87
CA ILE A 511 -13.79 -32.58 21.36
C ILE A 511 -14.41 -33.57 22.34
N LEU A 512 -15.27 -34.45 21.87
CA LEU A 512 -15.91 -35.46 22.73
C LEU A 512 -14.85 -36.37 23.35
N GLY A 513 -14.86 -36.48 24.69
CA GLY A 513 -13.91 -37.28 25.44
C GLY A 513 -12.57 -36.57 25.75
N SER A 514 -12.38 -35.32 25.31
CA SER A 514 -11.20 -34.53 25.72
C SER A 514 -11.39 -33.94 27.11
N THR A 515 -10.38 -34.06 27.94
CA THR A 515 -10.33 -33.45 29.28
C THR A 515 -9.53 -32.17 29.34
N THR A 516 -9.09 -31.64 28.19
CA THR A 516 -8.27 -30.43 28.10
C THR A 516 -9.07 -29.20 28.49
N VAL A 517 -8.54 -28.40 29.41
CA VAL A 517 -9.17 -27.17 29.88
C VAL A 517 -9.16 -26.08 28.79
N GLU A 518 -8.13 -26.07 27.97
CA GLU A 518 -7.97 -25.12 26.88
C GLU A 518 -8.59 -25.70 25.60
N LYS A 519 -9.68 -25.05 25.14
CA LYS A 519 -10.37 -25.47 23.93
C LYS A 519 -9.57 -25.04 22.70
N PRO A 520 -9.21 -25.95 21.79
CA PRO A 520 -8.52 -25.56 20.56
C PRO A 520 -9.40 -24.67 19.71
N GLU A 521 -8.80 -23.67 19.06
CA GLU A 521 -9.49 -22.80 18.09
C GLU A 521 -9.41 -23.39 16.69
N ALA A 522 -10.53 -23.35 15.97
CA ALA A 522 -10.60 -23.65 14.56
C ALA A 522 -11.40 -22.61 13.79
N ARG A 523 -11.16 -22.55 12.51
CA ARG A 523 -12.02 -21.81 11.58
C ARG A 523 -13.23 -22.65 11.24
N LEU A 524 -14.39 -22.01 11.32
CA LEU A 524 -15.65 -22.60 10.96
C LEU A 524 -16.10 -22.06 9.62
N GLU A 525 -16.32 -22.95 8.66
CA GLU A 525 -16.66 -22.64 7.28
C GLU A 525 -17.94 -23.37 6.87
N PHE A 526 -18.94 -22.62 6.37
CA PHE A 526 -20.25 -23.14 5.99
C PHE A 526 -20.34 -23.26 4.47
N VAL A 527 -20.34 -24.50 3.95
CA VAL A 527 -20.20 -24.76 2.53
C VAL A 527 -21.11 -25.94 2.10
N ASP A 528 -21.27 -26.10 0.80
CA ASP A 528 -21.84 -27.33 0.23
C ASP A 528 -20.72 -28.27 -0.29
N ASP A 529 -21.14 -29.42 -0.86
CA ASP A 529 -20.20 -30.36 -1.49
C ASP A 529 -19.57 -29.80 -2.77
N GLY A 530 -20.29 -28.95 -3.50
CA GLY A 530 -19.83 -28.29 -4.70
C GLY A 530 -18.65 -27.33 -4.47
N TYR A 531 -18.52 -26.73 -3.26
CA TYR A 531 -17.47 -25.83 -2.88
C TYR A 531 -16.05 -26.37 -3.13
N PHE A 532 -15.80 -27.62 -2.72
CA PHE A 532 -14.50 -28.27 -2.89
C PHE A 532 -14.19 -28.53 -4.36
N GLY A 533 -15.20 -28.90 -5.14
CA GLY A 533 -15.09 -29.11 -6.58
C GLY A 533 -14.80 -27.81 -7.34
N VAL A 534 -15.50 -26.73 -7.00
CA VAL A 534 -15.28 -25.40 -7.60
C VAL A 534 -13.87 -24.90 -7.34
N LEU A 535 -13.35 -25.08 -6.13
CA LEU A 535 -12.03 -24.59 -5.72
C LEU A 535 -10.89 -25.60 -5.95
N HIS A 536 -11.20 -26.82 -6.46
CA HIS A 536 -10.24 -27.91 -6.62
C HIS A 536 -9.49 -28.25 -5.33
N ILE A 537 -10.19 -28.24 -4.18
CA ILE A 537 -9.64 -28.67 -2.89
C ILE A 537 -9.82 -30.19 -2.80
N PRO A 538 -8.73 -30.99 -2.82
CA PRO A 538 -8.86 -32.44 -2.86
C PRO A 538 -9.29 -33.04 -1.51
N LEU A 539 -10.16 -34.03 -1.55
CA LEU A 539 -10.48 -34.89 -0.42
C LEU A 539 -9.26 -35.81 -0.16
N ALA A 540 -8.71 -35.76 1.04
CA ALA A 540 -7.54 -36.58 1.42
C ALA A 540 -7.97 -37.93 2.02
N GLN A 541 -9.03 -37.96 2.84
CA GLN A 541 -9.54 -39.18 3.50
C GLN A 541 -11.05 -39.06 3.74
N GLY A 542 -11.74 -40.19 3.81
CA GLY A 542 -13.17 -40.23 4.12
C GLY A 542 -14.06 -39.81 2.95
N ARG A 543 -15.13 -39.08 3.23
CA ARG A 543 -16.11 -38.61 2.25
C ARG A 543 -16.57 -37.17 2.55
N LEU A 544 -17.18 -36.55 1.57
CA LEU A 544 -17.99 -35.34 1.75
C LEU A 544 -19.45 -35.72 2.06
N TRP A 545 -20.26 -34.73 2.36
CA TRP A 545 -21.71 -34.85 2.53
C TRP A 545 -22.36 -35.17 1.20
N ASP A 546 -23.49 -35.88 1.26
CA ASP A 546 -24.43 -35.95 0.12
C ASP A 546 -25.46 -34.79 0.18
N HIS A 547 -26.14 -34.59 -0.93
CA HIS A 547 -27.16 -33.52 -1.03
C HIS A 547 -28.25 -33.60 0.03
N THR A 548 -28.69 -34.85 0.36
CA THR A 548 -29.75 -35.08 1.36
C THR A 548 -29.25 -34.68 2.77
N GLU A 549 -28.02 -35.06 3.11
CA GLU A 549 -27.39 -34.71 4.38
C GLU A 549 -27.25 -33.18 4.53
N ILE A 550 -26.86 -32.48 3.44
CA ILE A 550 -26.78 -31.02 3.40
C ILE A 550 -28.16 -30.40 3.65
N MET A 551 -29.16 -30.76 2.86
CA MET A 551 -30.49 -30.17 2.93
C MET A 551 -31.25 -30.52 4.22
N ARG A 552 -30.88 -31.57 4.94
CA ARG A 552 -31.40 -31.91 6.26
C ARG A 552 -30.70 -31.16 7.40
N GLY A 553 -29.54 -30.51 7.12
CA GLY A 553 -28.70 -29.91 8.15
C GLY A 553 -28.10 -30.95 9.09
N THR A 554 -27.73 -32.14 8.55
CA THR A 554 -27.20 -33.24 9.35
C THR A 554 -25.93 -32.80 10.05
N PRO A 555 -25.73 -33.08 11.36
CA PRO A 555 -24.56 -32.64 12.12
C PRO A 555 -23.31 -33.47 11.79
N LEU A 556 -22.73 -33.19 10.64
CA LEU A 556 -21.52 -33.80 10.11
C LEU A 556 -20.48 -32.72 9.79
N ALA A 557 -19.21 -33.04 9.99
CA ALA A 557 -18.11 -32.11 9.76
C ALA A 557 -17.04 -32.74 8.85
N VAL A 558 -16.38 -31.88 8.08
CA VAL A 558 -15.14 -32.17 7.36
C VAL A 558 -14.05 -31.25 7.92
N ILE A 559 -12.85 -31.76 8.10
CA ILE A 559 -11.75 -30.98 8.65
C ILE A 559 -10.59 -30.89 7.66
N ASN A 560 -9.71 -29.91 7.84
CA ASN A 560 -8.50 -29.86 7.04
C ASN A 560 -7.37 -30.74 7.62
N GLN A 561 -6.34 -31.03 6.80
CA GLN A 561 -5.19 -31.85 7.21
C GLN A 561 -4.43 -31.25 8.39
N THR A 562 -4.33 -29.93 8.49
CA THR A 562 -3.66 -29.26 9.61
C THR A 562 -4.35 -29.58 10.93
N MET A 563 -5.69 -29.51 10.98
CA MET A 563 -6.45 -29.88 12.18
C MET A 563 -6.28 -31.35 12.52
N ALA A 564 -6.38 -32.22 11.50
CA ALA A 564 -6.22 -33.66 11.69
C ALA A 564 -4.85 -34.00 12.32
N ARG A 565 -3.76 -33.40 11.78
CA ARG A 565 -2.41 -33.62 12.32
C ARG A 565 -2.20 -33.05 13.72
N GLN A 566 -2.82 -31.92 14.03
CA GLN A 566 -2.66 -31.27 15.35
C GLN A 566 -3.42 -32.01 16.46
N LEU A 567 -4.62 -32.48 16.19
CA LEU A 567 -5.49 -33.08 17.20
C LEU A 567 -5.42 -34.61 17.22
N TRP A 568 -5.16 -35.22 16.08
CA TRP A 568 -5.08 -36.68 15.93
C TRP A 568 -3.83 -37.08 15.12
N PRO A 569 -2.62 -36.94 15.69
CA PRO A 569 -1.37 -37.16 14.97
C PRO A 569 -1.19 -38.63 14.50
N ASN A 570 -1.92 -39.56 15.10
CA ASN A 570 -1.89 -40.99 14.72
C ASN A 570 -2.79 -41.32 13.52
N GLY A 571 -3.50 -40.38 12.94
CA GLY A 571 -4.26 -40.49 11.69
C GLY A 571 -5.70 -40.99 11.86
N ASP A 572 -6.26 -41.00 13.07
CA ASP A 572 -7.60 -41.48 13.42
C ASP A 572 -8.65 -40.36 13.55
N GLY A 573 -8.49 -39.26 12.86
CA GLY A 573 -9.38 -38.10 12.97
C GLY A 573 -10.84 -38.33 12.53
N ILE A 574 -11.07 -39.28 11.62
CA ILE A 574 -12.42 -39.63 11.14
C ILE A 574 -13.18 -40.43 12.21
N GLY A 575 -14.47 -40.08 12.39
CA GLY A 575 -15.36 -40.74 13.36
C GLY A 575 -15.40 -40.02 14.72
N HIS A 576 -14.43 -39.19 15.03
CA HIS A 576 -14.50 -38.34 16.23
C HIS A 576 -15.64 -37.33 16.14
N GLN A 577 -16.11 -36.88 17.28
CA GLN A 577 -17.16 -35.88 17.38
C GLN A 577 -16.60 -34.56 17.96
N ILE A 578 -16.99 -33.47 17.35
CA ILE A 578 -16.67 -32.12 17.76
C ILE A 578 -17.94 -31.30 17.97
N LYS A 579 -17.89 -30.33 18.83
CA LYS A 579 -18.98 -29.38 19.05
C LYS A 579 -18.42 -27.95 19.00
N MET A 580 -19.16 -27.07 18.36
CA MET A 580 -18.83 -25.66 18.24
C MET A 580 -19.71 -24.87 19.18
N ALA A 581 -19.14 -23.88 19.89
CA ALA A 581 -19.91 -23.01 20.74
C ALA A 581 -20.86 -22.16 19.89
N ALA A 582 -22.15 -22.22 20.21
CA ALA A 582 -23.18 -21.24 19.86
C ALA A 582 -23.38 -20.91 18.37
N LEU A 583 -23.69 -21.92 17.54
CA LEU A 583 -24.41 -21.66 16.30
C LEU A 583 -25.88 -21.37 16.67
N LYS A 584 -26.19 -20.15 17.09
CA LYS A 584 -27.54 -19.74 17.42
C LYS A 584 -28.21 -19.07 16.24
N ASP A 585 -29.50 -19.34 16.09
CA ASP A 585 -30.33 -18.58 15.17
C ASP A 585 -30.36 -17.09 15.60
N GLN A 586 -30.02 -16.20 14.68
CA GLN A 586 -29.98 -14.74 14.90
C GLN A 586 -30.75 -14.03 13.78
N PRO A 587 -32.08 -14.05 13.82
CA PRO A 587 -32.88 -13.33 12.82
C PRO A 587 -32.60 -11.81 12.84
N PRO A 588 -32.55 -11.16 11.67
CA PRO A 588 -32.65 -11.68 10.31
C PRO A 588 -31.31 -12.23 9.75
N TYR A 589 -30.19 -12.05 10.45
CA TYR A 589 -28.83 -12.25 9.98
C TYR A 589 -28.52 -13.72 9.62
N THR A 590 -28.81 -14.61 10.54
CA THR A 590 -28.55 -16.05 10.33
C THR A 590 -29.81 -16.88 10.54
N ARG A 591 -29.87 -18.00 9.80
CA ARG A 591 -30.84 -19.09 10.00
C ARG A 591 -30.10 -20.39 10.18
N THR A 592 -30.44 -21.13 11.19
CA THR A 592 -29.77 -22.39 11.55
C THR A 592 -30.73 -23.57 11.45
N ALA A 593 -30.21 -24.69 10.97
CA ALA A 593 -30.95 -25.94 11.01
C ALA A 593 -31.18 -26.41 12.45
N ALA A 594 -32.25 -27.13 12.66
CA ALA A 594 -32.50 -27.76 13.95
C ALA A 594 -31.40 -28.76 14.31
N GLY A 595 -30.85 -28.63 15.53
CA GLY A 595 -29.73 -29.51 15.98
C GLY A 595 -28.33 -29.03 15.55
N SER A 596 -28.21 -27.79 15.04
CA SER A 596 -26.93 -27.18 14.70
C SER A 596 -25.95 -27.04 15.88
N ASP A 597 -26.44 -27.07 17.10
CA ASP A 597 -25.68 -27.07 18.36
C ASP A 597 -25.32 -28.49 18.87
N SER A 598 -25.61 -29.52 18.10
CA SER A 598 -25.32 -30.92 18.42
C SER A 598 -23.83 -31.26 18.21
N TRP A 599 -23.40 -32.42 18.73
CA TRP A 599 -22.14 -33.05 18.38
C TRP A 599 -22.11 -33.43 16.91
N MET A 600 -21.09 -32.99 16.19
CA MET A 600 -20.89 -33.23 14.76
C MET A 600 -19.84 -34.30 14.56
N GLN A 601 -20.14 -35.33 13.79
CA GLN A 601 -19.19 -36.38 13.45
C GLN A 601 -18.30 -35.96 12.31
N ILE A 602 -16.96 -36.13 12.46
CA ILE A 602 -16.00 -35.94 11.39
C ILE A 602 -16.10 -37.10 10.40
N ILE A 603 -16.45 -36.79 9.15
CA ILE A 603 -16.65 -37.79 8.06
C ILE A 603 -15.57 -37.72 6.98
N GLY A 604 -14.79 -36.65 6.93
CA GLY A 604 -13.76 -36.43 5.91
C GLY A 604 -12.67 -35.50 6.31
N ILE A 605 -11.55 -35.63 5.63
CA ILE A 605 -10.38 -34.76 5.76
C ILE A 605 -10.01 -34.22 4.37
N VAL A 606 -9.97 -32.91 4.19
CA VAL A 606 -9.59 -32.22 2.96
C VAL A 606 -8.20 -31.63 3.04
N ALA A 607 -7.60 -31.30 1.90
CA ALA A 607 -6.32 -30.62 1.85
C ALA A 607 -6.37 -29.26 2.52
N ASP A 608 -5.22 -28.77 2.95
CA ASP A 608 -5.06 -27.45 3.55
C ASP A 608 -5.26 -26.34 2.52
N SER A 609 -5.98 -25.28 2.88
CA SER A 609 -6.18 -24.08 2.07
C SER A 609 -5.76 -22.82 2.82
N ARG A 610 -5.13 -21.85 2.11
CA ARG A 610 -4.66 -20.59 2.66
C ARG A 610 -5.71 -19.51 2.46
N THR A 611 -6.63 -19.37 3.39
CA THR A 611 -7.70 -18.36 3.34
C THR A 611 -7.49 -17.21 4.32
N ASP A 612 -6.54 -17.33 5.28
CA ASP A 612 -6.23 -16.30 6.31
C ASP A 612 -5.16 -15.27 5.89
N GLY A 613 -4.81 -15.27 4.61
CA GLY A 613 -3.69 -14.50 4.09
C GLY A 613 -2.51 -15.38 3.67
N LEU A 614 -1.80 -14.95 2.66
CA LEU A 614 -0.78 -15.75 1.97
C LEU A 614 0.47 -16.00 2.80
N ARG A 615 0.69 -15.21 3.86
CA ARG A 615 1.88 -15.27 4.73
C ARG A 615 1.66 -16.02 6.04
N LYS A 616 0.40 -16.23 6.42
CA LYS A 616 0.10 -16.88 7.68
C LYS A 616 0.18 -18.41 7.53
N ALA A 617 0.53 -19.06 8.63
CA ALA A 617 0.42 -20.50 8.70
C ALA A 617 -1.04 -20.92 8.50
N VAL A 618 -1.24 -22.07 7.88
CA VAL A 618 -2.58 -22.66 7.73
C VAL A 618 -3.13 -22.97 9.12
N MET A 619 -4.32 -22.52 9.42
CA MET A 619 -5.02 -22.81 10.66
C MET A 619 -5.86 -24.07 10.57
N SER A 620 -6.17 -24.66 11.71
CA SER A 620 -7.21 -25.69 11.84
C SER A 620 -8.53 -25.15 11.28
N ALA A 621 -9.19 -25.91 10.41
CA ALA A 621 -10.45 -25.55 9.79
C ALA A 621 -11.46 -26.70 9.89
N VAL A 622 -12.71 -26.34 10.15
CA VAL A 622 -13.88 -27.23 10.19
C VAL A 622 -14.86 -26.72 9.15
N TYR A 623 -15.21 -27.57 8.21
CA TYR A 623 -16.24 -27.33 7.21
C TYR A 623 -17.51 -28.05 7.63
N VAL A 624 -18.63 -27.38 7.54
CA VAL A 624 -19.96 -27.94 7.84
C VAL A 624 -20.94 -27.56 6.74
N PRO A 625 -22.03 -28.31 6.56
CA PRO A 625 -23.06 -27.96 5.59
C PRO A 625 -23.55 -26.54 5.76
N PHE A 626 -23.69 -25.80 4.66
CA PHE A 626 -24.11 -24.38 4.71
C PHE A 626 -25.45 -24.20 5.42
N THR A 627 -26.32 -25.19 5.40
CA THR A 627 -27.61 -25.20 6.06
C THR A 627 -27.53 -25.19 7.60
N VAL A 628 -26.39 -25.61 8.15
CA VAL A 628 -26.16 -25.57 9.61
C VAL A 628 -26.16 -24.11 10.10
N ASN A 629 -25.64 -23.17 9.31
CA ASN A 629 -25.79 -21.74 9.57
C ASN A 629 -25.72 -20.95 8.27
N MET A 630 -26.85 -20.42 7.84
CA MET A 630 -26.98 -19.63 6.62
C MET A 630 -27.01 -18.16 6.94
N TRP A 631 -25.90 -17.49 6.64
CA TRP A 631 -25.85 -16.04 6.75
C TRP A 631 -26.58 -15.37 5.59
N MET A 632 -27.14 -14.19 5.82
CA MET A 632 -27.88 -13.46 4.80
C MET A 632 -27.05 -13.04 3.57
N PHE A 633 -25.74 -13.04 3.65
CA PHE A 633 -24.82 -12.74 2.53
C PHE A 633 -24.14 -14.01 1.98
N THR A 634 -24.92 -15.06 1.81
CA THR A 634 -24.44 -16.31 1.21
C THR A 634 -24.01 -16.07 -0.24
N GLN A 635 -23.00 -16.77 -0.69
CA GLN A 635 -22.38 -16.60 -1.99
C GLN A 635 -22.50 -17.90 -2.80
N ILE A 636 -22.68 -17.75 -4.11
CA ILE A 636 -22.54 -18.86 -5.06
C ILE A 636 -21.18 -18.72 -5.73
N LEU A 637 -20.30 -19.70 -5.55
CA LEU A 637 -19.06 -19.81 -6.29
C LEU A 637 -19.33 -20.52 -7.62
N VAL A 638 -18.85 -19.95 -8.71
CA VAL A 638 -19.12 -20.46 -10.06
C VAL A 638 -17.80 -20.59 -10.82
N ARG A 639 -17.44 -21.83 -11.18
CA ARG A 639 -16.32 -22.12 -12.07
C ARG A 639 -16.80 -22.21 -13.49
N THR A 640 -16.07 -21.62 -14.44
CA THR A 640 -16.50 -21.46 -15.82
C THR A 640 -15.42 -21.90 -16.81
N HIS A 641 -15.84 -22.27 -18.05
CA HIS A 641 -14.92 -22.54 -19.15
C HIS A 641 -14.41 -21.28 -19.85
N VAL A 642 -15.06 -20.15 -19.61
CA VAL A 642 -14.74 -18.83 -20.21
C VAL A 642 -14.36 -17.86 -19.12
N ALA A 643 -14.00 -16.62 -19.49
CA ALA A 643 -13.74 -15.56 -18.51
C ALA A 643 -14.99 -15.40 -17.59
N PRO A 644 -14.85 -15.52 -16.25
CA PRO A 644 -16.00 -15.60 -15.34
C PRO A 644 -16.97 -14.42 -15.48
N LEU A 645 -16.45 -13.20 -15.50
CA LEU A 645 -17.27 -12.00 -15.58
C LEU A 645 -18.00 -11.83 -16.94
N ALA A 646 -17.58 -12.55 -18.00
CA ALA A 646 -18.32 -12.55 -19.26
C ALA A 646 -19.70 -13.20 -19.12
N LEU A 647 -19.90 -14.10 -18.15
CA LEU A 647 -21.17 -14.74 -17.87
C LEU A 647 -22.05 -13.98 -16.85
N LEU A 648 -21.61 -12.82 -16.38
CA LEU A 648 -22.31 -12.09 -15.33
C LEU A 648 -23.78 -11.77 -15.69
N HIS A 649 -24.02 -11.36 -16.93
CA HIS A 649 -25.38 -11.07 -17.39
C HIS A 649 -26.27 -12.32 -17.38
N ASP A 650 -25.76 -13.44 -17.88
CA ASP A 650 -26.51 -14.70 -17.96
C ASP A 650 -26.77 -15.28 -16.55
N VAL A 651 -25.80 -15.20 -15.66
CA VAL A 651 -25.95 -15.59 -14.25
C VAL A 651 -27.02 -14.75 -13.57
N ARG A 652 -27.00 -13.44 -13.76
CA ARG A 652 -28.07 -12.56 -13.23
C ARG A 652 -29.43 -12.94 -13.78
N ALA A 653 -29.53 -13.22 -15.07
CA ALA A 653 -30.80 -13.66 -15.69
C ALA A 653 -31.32 -14.95 -15.06
N GLN A 654 -30.46 -15.93 -14.71
CA GLN A 654 -30.89 -17.14 -14.02
C GLN A 654 -31.39 -16.86 -12.60
N ILE A 655 -30.75 -15.94 -11.88
CA ILE A 655 -31.15 -15.53 -10.51
C ILE A 655 -32.53 -14.86 -10.54
N VAL A 656 -32.74 -13.92 -11.46
CA VAL A 656 -34.01 -13.20 -11.65
C VAL A 656 -35.16 -14.12 -12.00
N GLN A 657 -34.90 -15.30 -12.63
CA GLN A 657 -35.95 -16.32 -12.87
C GLN A 657 -36.37 -17.05 -11.60
N VAL A 658 -35.52 -17.06 -10.56
CA VAL A 658 -35.89 -17.63 -9.24
C VAL A 658 -36.59 -16.58 -8.41
N ASP A 659 -36.04 -15.38 -8.37
CA ASP A 659 -36.58 -14.23 -7.65
C ASP A 659 -36.36 -12.97 -8.47
N PRO A 660 -37.41 -12.39 -9.06
CA PRO A 660 -37.32 -11.17 -9.89
C PRO A 660 -36.78 -9.95 -9.16
N GLU A 661 -36.84 -9.95 -7.84
CA GLU A 661 -36.39 -8.84 -6.98
C GLU A 661 -35.00 -9.05 -6.39
N GLN A 662 -34.42 -10.26 -6.62
CA GLN A 662 -33.11 -10.57 -6.08
C GLN A 662 -32.01 -9.83 -6.81
N GLN A 663 -31.37 -8.95 -6.09
CA GLN A 663 -30.12 -8.34 -6.52
C GLN A 663 -28.94 -9.31 -6.40
N VAL A 664 -27.94 -9.05 -7.18
CA VAL A 664 -26.62 -9.64 -7.03
C VAL A 664 -25.65 -8.55 -6.61
N MET A 665 -25.02 -8.71 -5.46
CA MET A 665 -23.99 -7.79 -5.00
C MET A 665 -22.78 -7.82 -5.93
N GLN A 666 -21.76 -7.06 -5.63
CA GLN A 666 -20.54 -6.95 -6.42
C GLN A 666 -19.93 -8.35 -6.70
N VAL A 667 -20.21 -8.84 -7.92
CA VAL A 667 -19.60 -10.08 -8.41
C VAL A 667 -18.12 -9.83 -8.67
N ARG A 668 -17.28 -10.76 -8.22
CA ARG A 668 -15.83 -10.64 -8.34
C ARG A 668 -15.25 -11.89 -8.98
N ASP A 669 -14.34 -11.71 -9.92
CA ASP A 669 -13.40 -12.76 -10.28
C ASP A 669 -12.52 -13.08 -9.07
N LEU A 670 -12.43 -14.37 -8.71
CA LEU A 670 -11.77 -14.77 -7.47
C LEU A 670 -10.26 -14.52 -7.52
N ASN A 671 -9.64 -14.72 -8.66
CA ASN A 671 -8.21 -14.45 -8.84
C ASN A 671 -7.91 -12.94 -8.79
N GLU A 672 -8.77 -12.11 -9.42
CA GLU A 672 -8.64 -10.65 -9.34
C GLU A 672 -8.86 -10.16 -7.91
N TRP A 673 -9.84 -10.71 -7.19
CA TRP A 673 -10.09 -10.38 -5.79
C TRP A 673 -8.88 -10.69 -4.90
N ILE A 674 -8.27 -11.88 -5.04
CA ILE A 674 -7.07 -12.26 -4.28
C ILE A 674 -5.89 -11.34 -4.62
N THR A 675 -5.70 -11.00 -5.91
CA THR A 675 -4.62 -10.10 -6.33
C THR A 675 -4.84 -8.64 -5.95
N SER A 676 -6.07 -8.24 -5.62
CA SER A 676 -6.44 -6.92 -5.10
C SER A 676 -6.28 -6.79 -3.58
N LEU A 677 -6.00 -7.89 -2.86
CA LEU A 677 -5.78 -7.85 -1.41
C LEU A 677 -4.63 -6.92 -1.04
N ASP A 678 -4.75 -6.29 0.12
CA ASP A 678 -3.74 -5.36 0.64
C ASP A 678 -2.34 -5.96 0.68
N GLU A 679 -2.20 -7.23 1.07
CA GLU A 679 -0.89 -7.92 1.12
C GLU A 679 -0.25 -8.01 -0.27
N TYR A 680 -1.05 -8.28 -1.29
CA TYR A 680 -0.60 -8.44 -2.67
C TYR A 680 -0.31 -7.08 -3.31
N GLY A 681 -1.26 -6.16 -3.19
CA GLY A 681 -1.18 -4.83 -3.73
C GLY A 681 -0.04 -4.01 -3.14
N GLN A 682 0.14 -4.06 -1.83
CA GLN A 682 1.22 -3.37 -1.13
C GLN A 682 2.60 -3.90 -1.56
N GLN A 683 2.78 -5.22 -1.67
CA GLN A 683 4.05 -5.79 -2.12
C GLN A 683 4.35 -5.50 -3.58
N ARG A 684 3.35 -5.60 -4.45
CA ARG A 684 3.46 -5.22 -5.86
C ARG A 684 3.91 -3.77 -6.00
N LEU A 685 3.27 -2.86 -5.26
CA LEU A 685 3.61 -1.43 -5.27
C LEU A 685 5.03 -1.18 -4.79
N VAL A 686 5.44 -1.79 -3.67
CA VAL A 686 6.80 -1.66 -3.11
C VAL A 686 7.82 -2.20 -4.11
N ALA A 687 7.62 -3.40 -4.66
CA ALA A 687 8.52 -4.01 -5.64
C ALA A 687 8.65 -3.15 -6.91
N MET A 688 7.53 -2.61 -7.41
CA MET A 688 7.52 -1.73 -8.59
C MET A 688 8.26 -0.41 -8.34
N LEU A 689 8.00 0.26 -7.21
CA LEU A 689 8.65 1.52 -6.87
C LEU A 689 10.15 1.35 -6.63
N PHE A 690 10.56 0.35 -5.85
CA PHE A 690 11.98 0.04 -5.66
C PHE A 690 12.66 -0.35 -6.98
N GLY A 691 11.96 -1.10 -7.85
CA GLY A 691 12.43 -1.44 -9.18
C GLY A 691 12.71 -0.20 -10.03
N ILE A 692 11.75 0.72 -10.12
CA ILE A 692 11.88 1.99 -10.85
C ILE A 692 13.04 2.82 -10.27
N PHE A 693 13.09 3.02 -8.95
CA PHE A 693 14.14 3.81 -8.32
C PHE A 693 15.52 3.17 -8.51
N SER A 694 15.60 1.85 -8.52
CA SER A 694 16.87 1.14 -8.74
C SER A 694 17.37 1.28 -10.17
N VAL A 695 16.49 1.22 -11.17
CA VAL A 695 16.84 1.51 -12.57
C VAL A 695 17.32 2.95 -12.72
N LEU A 696 16.63 3.91 -12.11
CA LEU A 696 17.05 5.31 -12.11
C LEU A 696 18.39 5.50 -11.40
N ALA A 697 18.61 4.87 -10.25
CA ALA A 697 19.86 4.91 -9.52
C ALA A 697 21.02 4.33 -10.34
N LEU A 698 20.79 3.20 -11.01
CA LEU A 698 21.78 2.57 -11.90
C LEU A 698 22.14 3.47 -13.08
N ALA A 699 21.14 4.08 -13.72
CA ALA A 699 21.35 5.02 -14.81
C ALA A 699 22.15 6.26 -14.35
N LEU A 700 21.78 6.83 -13.20
CA LEU A 700 22.50 7.95 -12.60
C LEU A 700 23.93 7.57 -12.19
N ALA A 701 24.16 6.35 -11.69
CA ALA A 701 25.49 5.83 -11.35
C ALA A 701 26.35 5.68 -12.61
N ALA A 702 25.81 5.14 -13.69
CA ALA A 702 26.50 5.04 -14.97
C ALA A 702 26.91 6.40 -15.51
N VAL A 703 26.01 7.39 -15.46
CA VAL A 703 26.28 8.78 -15.87
C VAL A 703 27.35 9.42 -15.02
N GLY A 704 27.28 9.25 -13.68
CA GLY A 704 28.31 9.80 -12.78
C GLY A 704 29.67 9.19 -13.00
N LEU A 705 29.73 7.89 -13.17
CA LEU A 705 31.00 7.18 -13.44
C LEU A 705 31.59 7.58 -14.80
N TYR A 706 30.75 7.66 -15.84
CA TYR A 706 31.17 8.19 -17.15
C TYR A 706 31.75 9.60 -17.00
N SER A 707 31.13 10.47 -16.24
CA SER A 707 31.57 11.85 -16.03
C SER A 707 32.93 11.93 -15.32
N VAL A 708 33.13 11.13 -14.26
CA VAL A 708 34.39 11.07 -13.52
C VAL A 708 35.53 10.54 -14.38
N VAL A 709 35.30 9.49 -15.12
CA VAL A 709 36.32 8.87 -15.99
C VAL A 709 36.65 9.80 -17.15
N SER A 710 35.65 10.41 -17.81
CA SER A 710 35.85 11.39 -18.88
C SER A 710 36.70 12.59 -18.40
N TYR A 711 36.38 13.07 -17.19
CA TYR A 711 37.18 14.15 -16.56
C TYR A 711 38.61 13.72 -16.25
N GLY A 712 38.77 12.54 -15.66
CA GLY A 712 40.09 11.97 -15.36
C GLY A 712 40.96 11.77 -16.61
N VAL A 713 40.36 11.39 -17.72
CA VAL A 713 41.02 11.29 -19.03
C VAL A 713 41.41 12.67 -19.55
N ALA A 714 40.48 13.63 -19.58
CA ALA A 714 40.71 14.98 -20.10
C ALA A 714 41.85 15.73 -19.36
N THR A 715 41.96 15.52 -18.03
CA THR A 715 43.00 16.13 -17.21
C THR A 715 44.40 15.50 -17.36
N ARG A 716 44.45 14.30 -17.94
CA ARG A 716 45.70 13.51 -18.15
C ARG A 716 46.01 13.25 -19.59
N THR A 717 45.39 13.96 -20.54
CA THR A 717 45.60 13.75 -21.98
C THR A 717 47.07 13.91 -22.34
N ASN A 718 47.79 14.91 -21.80
CA ASN A 718 49.24 15.09 -22.04
C ASN A 718 50.07 13.95 -21.44
N GLU A 719 49.71 13.45 -20.23
CA GLU A 719 50.43 12.30 -19.61
C GLU A 719 50.26 11.05 -20.49
N PHE A 720 49.08 10.80 -21.02
CA PHE A 720 48.82 9.69 -21.92
C PHE A 720 49.53 9.87 -23.25
N GLY A 721 49.55 11.08 -23.82
CA GLY A 721 50.27 11.39 -25.03
C GLY A 721 51.80 11.15 -24.88
N ILE A 722 52.41 11.60 -23.79
CA ILE A 722 53.83 11.36 -23.50
C ILE A 722 54.12 9.85 -23.36
N ARG A 723 53.31 9.12 -22.64
CA ARG A 723 53.45 7.66 -22.46
C ARG A 723 53.36 6.92 -23.79
N MET A 724 52.40 7.30 -24.64
CA MET A 724 52.26 6.67 -25.98
C MET A 724 53.45 7.04 -26.91
N ALA A 725 53.93 8.29 -26.81
CA ALA A 725 55.14 8.70 -27.52
C ALA A 725 56.39 7.93 -27.05
N LEU A 726 56.46 7.48 -25.79
CA LEU A 726 57.45 6.62 -25.20
C LEU A 726 57.25 5.12 -25.45
N GLY A 727 56.26 4.74 -26.26
CA GLY A 727 56.03 3.35 -26.65
C GLY A 727 55.03 2.55 -25.84
N ALA A 728 54.21 3.18 -24.92
CA ALA A 728 53.14 2.50 -24.20
C ALA A 728 52.06 2.05 -25.19
N LYS A 729 51.57 0.81 -25.02
CA LYS A 729 50.46 0.27 -25.80
C LYS A 729 49.11 0.82 -25.34
N VAL A 730 48.14 0.85 -26.22
CA VAL A 730 46.73 1.19 -25.93
C VAL A 730 46.21 0.43 -24.71
N GLY A 731 46.58 -0.84 -24.56
CA GLY A 731 46.20 -1.66 -23.40
C GLY A 731 46.74 -1.13 -22.07
N ASP A 732 47.93 -0.56 -22.03
CA ASP A 732 48.56 -0.03 -20.80
C ASP A 732 47.80 1.22 -20.31
N VAL A 733 47.34 2.07 -21.21
CA VAL A 733 46.52 3.25 -20.92
C VAL A 733 45.14 2.82 -20.44
N LEU A 734 44.50 1.86 -21.09
CA LEU A 734 43.23 1.28 -20.69
C LEU A 734 43.34 0.67 -19.29
N GLN A 735 44.34 -0.15 -19.00
CA GLN A 735 44.59 -0.76 -17.72
C GLN A 735 44.72 0.29 -16.59
N LEU A 736 45.42 1.39 -16.86
CA LEU A 736 45.57 2.48 -15.89
C LEU A 736 44.25 3.17 -15.55
N VAL A 737 43.39 3.41 -16.55
CA VAL A 737 42.07 4.03 -16.35
C VAL A 737 41.14 3.07 -15.60
N PHE A 738 41.10 1.78 -16.02
CA PHE A 738 40.26 0.77 -15.39
C PHE A 738 40.68 0.45 -13.95
N SER A 739 41.99 0.35 -13.65
CA SER A 739 42.45 0.06 -12.28
C SER A 739 42.11 1.13 -11.28
N ALA A 740 42.24 2.41 -11.64
CA ALA A 740 41.85 3.52 -10.79
C ALA A 740 40.34 3.56 -10.52
N THR A 741 39.53 3.20 -11.50
CA THR A 741 38.07 3.12 -11.36
C THR A 741 37.67 1.88 -10.58
N ALA A 742 38.27 0.73 -10.81
CA ALA A 742 37.99 -0.54 -10.12
C ALA A 742 38.17 -0.41 -8.59
N MET A 743 39.18 0.34 -8.15
CA MET A 743 39.42 0.58 -6.72
C MET A 743 38.25 1.37 -6.08
N ASN A 744 37.75 2.41 -6.76
CA ASN A 744 36.61 3.19 -6.25
C ASN A 744 35.30 2.41 -6.29
N VAL A 745 35.06 1.64 -7.37
CA VAL A 745 33.89 0.77 -7.52
C VAL A 745 33.94 -0.36 -6.50
N GLY A 746 35.09 -1.02 -6.34
CA GLY A 746 35.30 -2.08 -5.36
C GLY A 746 35.06 -1.60 -3.91
N GLY A 747 35.60 -0.43 -3.56
CA GLY A 747 35.30 0.22 -2.26
C GLY A 747 33.83 0.55 -2.07
N GLY A 748 33.17 1.01 -3.15
CA GLY A 748 31.74 1.28 -3.15
C GLY A 748 30.90 0.01 -3.01
N VAL A 749 31.26 -1.08 -3.69
CA VAL A 749 30.60 -2.39 -3.57
C VAL A 749 30.74 -2.91 -2.14
N LEU A 750 31.96 -2.87 -1.57
CA LEU A 750 32.16 -3.30 -0.17
C LEU A 750 31.30 -2.51 0.80
N ALA A 751 31.31 -1.18 0.70
CA ALA A 751 30.48 -0.30 1.52
C ALA A 751 28.99 -0.57 1.32
N GLY A 752 28.56 -0.80 0.08
CA GLY A 752 27.17 -1.11 -0.27
C GLY A 752 26.70 -2.46 0.29
N VAL A 753 27.54 -3.47 0.26
CA VAL A 753 27.25 -4.78 0.90
C VAL A 753 27.11 -4.61 2.41
N LEU A 754 28.02 -3.89 3.07
CA LEU A 754 27.93 -3.60 4.49
C LEU A 754 26.66 -2.83 4.84
N LEU A 755 26.29 -1.82 4.05
CA LEU A 755 25.05 -1.07 4.20
C LEU A 755 23.82 -1.96 4.00
N SER A 756 23.82 -2.85 2.99
CA SER A 756 22.72 -3.79 2.75
C SER A 756 22.53 -4.76 3.90
N VAL A 757 23.61 -5.27 4.48
CA VAL A 757 23.56 -6.14 5.66
C VAL A 757 23.07 -5.40 6.91
N ALA A 758 23.45 -4.14 7.08
CA ALA A 758 22.96 -3.31 8.18
C ALA A 758 21.49 -2.95 8.01
N PHE A 759 21.10 -2.62 6.77
CA PHE A 759 19.72 -2.27 6.41
C PHE A 759 18.76 -3.45 6.57
N ASP A 760 19.20 -4.66 6.33
CA ASP A 760 18.40 -5.88 6.45
C ASP A 760 17.75 -6.01 7.84
N LYS A 761 18.48 -5.69 8.91
CA LYS A 761 17.93 -5.68 10.28
C LYS A 761 16.78 -4.70 10.47
N LEU A 762 16.78 -3.60 9.73
CA LEU A 762 15.71 -2.61 9.72
C LEU A 762 14.56 -3.02 8.79
N ALA A 763 14.89 -3.63 7.66
CA ALA A 763 13.96 -3.98 6.59
C ALA A 763 13.16 -5.26 6.89
N THR A 764 13.63 -6.17 7.75
CA THR A 764 12.97 -7.46 8.08
C THR A 764 11.54 -7.31 8.61
N ARG A 765 11.16 -6.14 9.08
CA ARG A 765 9.79 -5.86 9.50
C ARG A 765 8.83 -5.59 8.31
N TRP A 766 9.35 -5.28 7.12
CA TRP A 766 8.56 -4.79 5.98
C TRP A 766 8.85 -5.54 4.67
N VAL A 767 10.06 -6.07 4.53
CA VAL A 767 10.47 -6.88 3.39
C VAL A 767 10.65 -8.30 3.89
N THR A 768 9.83 -9.22 3.39
CA THR A 768 9.82 -10.64 3.81
C THR A 768 11.06 -11.41 3.42
N GLU A 769 11.76 -10.93 2.38
CA GLU A 769 12.98 -11.54 1.90
C GLU A 769 14.21 -10.78 2.43
N SER A 770 15.22 -11.57 2.84
CA SER A 770 16.46 -11.00 3.31
C SER A 770 17.27 -10.40 2.16
N SER A 771 17.69 -9.16 2.33
CA SER A 771 18.67 -8.51 1.43
C SER A 771 20.07 -9.13 1.53
N ARG A 772 20.26 -10.12 2.42
CA ARG A 772 21.50 -10.88 2.58
C ARG A 772 21.61 -12.10 1.69
N ASP A 773 20.62 -12.37 0.82
CA ASP A 773 20.69 -13.49 -0.12
C ASP A 773 21.99 -13.41 -0.95
N PRO A 774 22.91 -14.39 -0.83
CA PRO A 774 24.19 -14.33 -1.52
C PRO A 774 24.05 -14.29 -3.04
N VAL A 775 23.03 -14.95 -3.58
CA VAL A 775 22.78 -14.99 -5.03
C VAL A 775 22.34 -13.60 -5.50
N LEU A 776 21.47 -12.93 -4.74
CA LEU A 776 21.03 -11.58 -5.02
C LEU A 776 22.20 -10.59 -4.96
N LEU A 777 23.00 -10.63 -3.90
CA LEU A 777 24.17 -9.76 -3.73
C LEU A 777 25.20 -9.95 -4.84
N LEU A 778 25.46 -11.20 -5.22
CA LEU A 778 26.37 -11.51 -6.32
C LEU A 778 25.82 -10.97 -7.66
N GLY A 779 24.54 -11.23 -7.97
CA GLY A 779 23.88 -10.75 -9.19
C GLY A 779 23.91 -9.24 -9.32
N VAL A 780 23.57 -8.53 -8.24
CA VAL A 780 23.62 -7.06 -8.18
C VAL A 780 25.06 -6.54 -8.34
N THR A 781 26.02 -7.18 -7.69
CA THR A 781 27.44 -6.81 -7.82
C THR A 781 27.94 -6.98 -9.25
N VAL A 782 27.62 -8.10 -9.90
CA VAL A 782 27.97 -8.35 -11.30
C VAL A 782 27.32 -7.29 -12.21
N LEU A 783 26.04 -6.99 -12.01
CA LEU A 783 25.33 -5.95 -12.77
C LEU A 783 26.00 -4.57 -12.63
N LEU A 784 26.39 -4.19 -11.42
CA LEU A 784 27.11 -2.93 -11.17
C LEU A 784 28.48 -2.88 -11.83
N VAL A 785 29.26 -3.98 -11.73
CA VAL A 785 30.58 -4.07 -12.35
C VAL A 785 30.47 -3.99 -13.88
N VAL A 786 29.52 -4.67 -14.47
CA VAL A 786 29.26 -4.60 -15.92
C VAL A 786 28.84 -3.20 -16.32
N THR A 787 27.94 -2.57 -15.60
CA THR A 787 27.50 -1.19 -15.85
C THR A 787 28.66 -0.20 -15.73
N ALA A 788 29.51 -0.37 -14.72
CA ALA A 788 30.72 0.43 -14.52
C ALA A 788 31.72 0.26 -15.69
N ALA A 789 31.94 -0.98 -16.13
CA ALA A 789 32.81 -1.27 -17.26
C ALA A 789 32.31 -0.62 -18.56
N LEU A 790 31.00 -0.72 -18.83
CA LEU A 790 30.36 -0.10 -19.99
C LEU A 790 30.45 1.43 -19.95
N ALA A 791 30.18 2.03 -18.79
CA ALA A 791 30.26 3.49 -18.60
C ALA A 791 31.68 4.03 -18.79
N CYS A 792 32.69 3.23 -18.42
CA CYS A 792 34.10 3.61 -18.57
C CYS A 792 34.66 3.37 -19.97
N PHE A 793 34.04 2.50 -20.75
CA PHE A 793 34.59 2.04 -22.05
C PHE A 793 34.78 3.17 -23.06
N VAL A 794 33.77 4.04 -23.24
CA VAL A 794 33.84 5.16 -24.20
C VAL A 794 34.94 6.17 -23.83
N PRO A 795 35.01 6.68 -22.57
CA PRO A 795 36.09 7.57 -22.18
C PRO A 795 37.48 6.94 -22.26
N ALA A 796 37.59 5.68 -21.83
CA ALA A 796 38.85 4.97 -21.88
C ALA A 796 39.36 4.76 -23.34
N ARG A 797 38.47 4.43 -24.28
CA ARG A 797 38.80 4.35 -25.69
C ARG A 797 39.24 5.71 -26.25
N ARG A 798 38.60 6.81 -25.88
CA ARG A 798 39.03 8.16 -26.26
C ARG A 798 40.42 8.50 -25.72
N ALA A 799 40.76 8.07 -24.51
CA ALA A 799 42.10 8.25 -23.94
C ALA A 799 43.18 7.52 -24.75
N ALA A 800 42.83 6.34 -25.23
CA ALA A 800 43.73 5.47 -26.00
C ALA A 800 43.88 5.86 -27.50
N SER A 801 43.04 6.75 -28.02
CA SER A 801 43.04 7.25 -29.39
C SER A 801 43.62 8.67 -29.54
N VAL A 802 44.24 9.20 -28.50
CA VAL A 802 44.87 10.56 -28.53
C VAL A 802 46.13 10.50 -29.41
N ASP A 803 46.19 11.38 -30.41
CA ASP A 803 47.39 11.49 -31.26
C ASP A 803 48.55 12.09 -30.44
N PRO A 804 49.70 11.38 -30.31
CA PRO A 804 50.83 11.89 -29.55
C PRO A 804 51.34 13.26 -30.05
N MET A 805 51.22 13.55 -31.35
CA MET A 805 51.63 14.80 -31.95
C MET A 805 50.73 15.99 -31.56
N GLU A 806 49.39 15.74 -31.47
CA GLU A 806 48.46 16.76 -30.97
C GLU A 806 48.63 17.02 -29.46
N ALA A 807 48.91 15.97 -28.69
CA ALA A 807 49.12 16.07 -27.24
C ALA A 807 50.38 16.87 -26.85
N LEU A 808 51.41 16.88 -27.75
CA LEU A 808 52.63 17.65 -27.54
C LEU A 808 52.61 19.05 -28.15
N ARG A 809 51.63 19.35 -29.03
CA ARG A 809 51.46 20.67 -29.68
C ARG A 809 50.58 21.65 -28.90
N CYS A 810 49.90 21.22 -27.89
CA CYS A 810 49.13 22.10 -27.02
C CYS A 810 50.03 22.76 -25.94
N ASP A 811 50.83 23.67 -26.31
CA ASP A 811 51.45 24.67 -25.48
C ASP A 811 50.71 26.00 -25.54
#